data_ec616c4a9062f116e649a8ef67469fa7
#
_entry.id   ec616c4a9062f116e649a8ef67469fa7
#
_cell.length_a   1.000
_cell.length_b   1.000
_cell.length_c   1.000
_cell.angle_alpha   90.00
_cell.angle_beta   90.00
_cell.angle_gamma   90.00
#
_symmetry.space_group_name_H-M   'P 1'
#
loop_
_entity.id
_entity.type
_entity.pdbx_description
1 polymer ?
#
loop_
_entity_poly.entity_id
_entity_poly.type
_entity_poly.pdbx_seq_one_letter_code
_entity_poly.pdbx_strand_id
1 'polypeptide(L)'
;RYFVVIDDIWDVNTWHVIKLAFPMTSFGSIIITTTRINEVAESCRSTPFSGDIYRIRPLDMVHSRQLFYTRLFNAQEKCPSYLVTVSEHILKKCAGLPLAIIAISGLLANIERKEGPWKQVEDSIGRALERNPSVEGMMKILSLSYFELPAHLKSCLLCLSIFPEDSVIEKKVLINRWIAERLIHTEAGYSTSYEFGERCFNELINRSLIQPGKLGNYDRVKSCRLHDTILDFIISRSIEENFVTLVGVPSLTVGTQNKVRRLSLQADKEKEVIVPRGLVLSHVRSLDVFGESVKIPSMDKFRHLRFLDFGGCEQLENHHLENIDKLFQLRYLSLQEEKKVSKLPEKIGRLWCLEILNLRGTSVCELPASIANLKRLVRLLVSQNVTLPCGISKLQELEKLRLVSVYSQSFNFLQEFEQQQSLKVLGLDFEDYNSADRVNAENESKRTIIVASLKNLGNLLSLTVWDGPEFVRESLCPMPLSLQKLKLLCSSILHVPEWVSSLVNLQELHLDLVGAEQKDLYILGGLPVLRCLVLRIDGREIRNTSLTEEPEVTRVIVCGEVGFPCLRIFNYDSVRAVMNLTFAAGGMPKVDDLRIEFNAEKTESLVTSGAFDLGMENLPSLLKISCVVWGHLDIWSKVEAAKAAIREAAKAHPNRPTLDLV
;
A
#
# COMPACT_ATOMS: atom_id res chain seq x y z
N ARG A 1 -4.01 -2.04 35.39
CA ARG A 1 -3.03 -1.00 34.96
C ARG A 1 -3.12 -0.86 33.46
N TYR A 2 -3.10 0.36 32.97
CA TYR A 2 -3.09 0.65 31.53
C TYR A 2 -2.05 1.73 31.22
N PHE A 3 -1.61 1.74 29.97
CA PHE A 3 -0.81 2.79 29.37
C PHE A 3 -1.58 3.26 28.13
N VAL A 4 -1.99 4.54 28.14
CA VAL A 4 -2.81 5.12 27.07
C VAL A 4 -2.14 6.38 26.56
N VAL A 5 -2.06 6.52 25.24
CA VAL A 5 -1.63 7.75 24.58
C VAL A 5 -2.83 8.32 23.83
N ILE A 6 -3.12 9.60 24.09
CA ILE A 6 -4.18 10.35 23.42
C ILE A 6 -3.49 11.50 22.71
N ASP A 7 -3.48 11.42 21.39
CA ASP A 7 -2.74 12.35 20.56
C ASP A 7 -3.62 13.48 20.05
N ASP A 8 -3.05 14.66 19.93
CA ASP A 8 -3.59 15.86 19.28
C ASP A 8 -4.96 16.33 19.82
N ILE A 9 -5.06 16.56 21.13
CA ILE A 9 -6.30 17.11 21.75
C ILE A 9 -6.40 18.61 21.46
N TRP A 10 -7.51 19.03 20.83
CA TRP A 10 -7.70 20.41 20.36
C TRP A 10 -8.50 21.31 21.28
N ASP A 11 -9.35 20.75 22.15
CA ASP A 11 -10.20 21.55 23.04
C ASP A 11 -10.42 20.89 24.41
N VAL A 12 -10.75 21.72 25.39
CA VAL A 12 -10.96 21.32 26.77
C VAL A 12 -12.20 20.41 26.93
N ASN A 13 -13.24 20.61 26.11
CA ASN A 13 -14.46 19.83 26.24
C ASN A 13 -14.23 18.39 25.79
N THR A 14 -13.50 18.20 24.70
CA THR A 14 -13.05 16.87 24.23
C THR A 14 -12.30 16.13 25.33
N TRP A 15 -11.37 16.79 26.02
CA TRP A 15 -10.71 16.19 27.18
C TRP A 15 -11.70 15.84 28.31
N HIS A 16 -12.66 16.71 28.59
CA HIS A 16 -13.66 16.48 29.62
C HIS A 16 -14.52 15.23 29.35
N VAL A 17 -14.79 14.93 28.09
CA VAL A 17 -15.50 13.70 27.68
C VAL A 17 -14.60 12.49 27.81
N ILE A 18 -13.38 12.56 27.26
CA ILE A 18 -12.43 11.45 27.23
C ILE A 18 -12.07 10.99 28.65
N LYS A 19 -11.83 11.93 29.58
CA LYS A 19 -11.45 11.58 30.95
C LYS A 19 -12.51 10.76 31.69
N LEU A 20 -13.77 10.83 31.31
CA LEU A 20 -14.87 10.05 31.93
C LEU A 20 -14.72 8.54 31.64
N ALA A 21 -14.00 8.16 30.61
CA ALA A 21 -13.77 6.77 30.27
C ALA A 21 -12.72 6.10 31.19
N PHE A 22 -11.98 6.86 31.99
CA PHE A 22 -10.92 6.34 32.83
C PHE A 22 -11.36 6.11 34.28
N PRO A 23 -11.17 4.88 34.80
CA PRO A 23 -11.53 4.60 36.22
C PRO A 23 -10.62 5.38 37.18
N MET A 24 -11.21 6.03 38.16
CA MET A 24 -10.52 6.87 39.16
C MET A 24 -9.63 6.08 40.15
N THR A 25 -9.72 4.73 40.15
CA THR A 25 -9.08 3.87 41.15
C THR A 25 -7.91 3.08 40.63
N SER A 26 -7.44 3.32 39.41
CA SER A 26 -6.39 2.52 38.80
C SER A 26 -4.98 3.03 39.16
N PHE A 27 -4.46 2.57 40.29
CA PHE A 27 -3.08 2.84 40.72
C PHE A 27 -2.04 2.30 39.72
N GLY A 28 -1.10 3.16 39.31
CA GLY A 28 0.01 2.82 38.42
C GLY A 28 -0.36 2.72 36.94
N SER A 29 -1.47 3.30 36.53
CA SER A 29 -1.79 3.56 35.11
C SER A 29 -1.23 4.89 34.67
N ILE A 30 -0.82 4.98 33.38
CA ILE A 30 -0.22 6.17 32.78
C ILE A 30 -1.08 6.61 31.60
N ILE A 31 -1.39 7.89 31.54
CA ILE A 31 -2.03 8.53 30.40
C ILE A 31 -1.07 9.61 29.90
N ILE A 32 -0.72 9.56 28.63
CA ILE A 32 0.03 10.60 27.93
C ILE A 32 -0.93 11.31 26.98
N THR A 33 -1.02 12.62 27.08
CA THR A 33 -1.82 13.45 26.18
C THR A 33 -0.89 14.39 25.42
N THR A 34 -1.13 14.61 24.13
CA THR A 34 -0.44 15.64 23.36
C THR A 34 -1.41 16.73 22.93
N THR A 35 -0.96 17.97 22.94
CA THR A 35 -1.73 19.13 22.48
C THR A 35 -0.82 20.30 22.13
N ARG A 36 -1.28 21.15 21.22
CA ARG A 36 -0.66 22.43 20.88
C ARG A 36 -1.20 23.60 21.72
N ILE A 37 -2.21 23.36 22.55
CA ILE A 37 -2.96 24.39 23.26
C ILE A 37 -2.65 24.31 24.77
N ASN A 38 -2.07 25.37 25.33
CA ASN A 38 -1.69 25.41 26.73
C ASN A 38 -2.89 25.19 27.70
N GLU A 39 -4.06 25.73 27.38
CA GLU A 39 -5.28 25.59 28.19
C GLU A 39 -5.73 24.12 28.28
N VAL A 40 -5.61 23.37 27.17
CA VAL A 40 -5.89 21.94 27.14
C VAL A 40 -4.87 21.18 27.98
N ALA A 41 -3.58 21.49 27.86
CA ALA A 41 -2.54 20.86 28.66
C ALA A 41 -2.76 21.08 30.16
N GLU A 42 -3.10 22.29 30.57
CA GLU A 42 -3.42 22.61 31.97
C GLU A 42 -4.71 21.86 32.44
N SER A 43 -5.71 21.74 31.60
CA SER A 43 -6.89 20.95 31.87
C SER A 43 -6.59 19.45 32.02
N CYS A 44 -5.68 18.91 31.24
CA CYS A 44 -5.23 17.51 31.34
C CYS A 44 -4.47 17.26 32.66
N ARG A 45 -3.71 18.26 33.15
CA ARG A 45 -2.97 18.17 34.40
C ARG A 45 -3.85 18.27 35.64
N SER A 46 -5.00 18.92 35.53
CA SER A 46 -5.88 19.24 36.71
C SER A 46 -6.57 17.99 37.27
N THR A 47 -6.89 18.05 38.55
CA THR A 47 -7.58 16.97 39.28
C THR A 47 -8.73 16.33 38.49
N PRO A 48 -8.90 14.98 38.58
CA PRO A 48 -8.28 14.05 39.53
C PRO A 48 -6.93 13.43 39.12
N PHE A 49 -6.42 13.76 37.94
CA PHE A 49 -5.16 13.26 37.45
C PHE A 49 -4.04 14.26 37.82
N SER A 50 -3.12 13.87 38.71
CA SER A 50 -1.93 14.66 38.99
C SER A 50 -0.89 14.32 37.94
N GLY A 51 -0.64 15.19 36.96
CA GLY A 51 0.33 15.00 35.90
C GLY A 51 1.28 16.17 35.74
N ASP A 52 2.35 15.95 35.00
CA ASP A 52 3.32 16.96 34.62
C ASP A 52 3.15 17.37 33.16
N ILE A 53 3.36 18.66 32.87
CA ILE A 53 3.39 19.17 31.50
C ILE A 53 4.83 19.17 31.00
N TYR A 54 5.12 18.27 30.05
CA TYR A 54 6.39 18.28 29.36
C TYR A 54 6.32 19.17 28.12
N ARG A 55 7.09 20.26 28.11
CA ARG A 55 7.19 21.15 26.95
C ARG A 55 8.27 20.67 26.02
N ILE A 56 7.87 20.17 24.83
CA ILE A 56 8.81 19.78 23.77
C ILE A 56 9.57 21.02 23.32
N ARG A 57 10.90 20.94 23.37
CA ARG A 57 11.79 22.01 22.90
C ARG A 57 12.24 21.72 21.47
N PRO A 58 12.53 22.77 20.66
CA PRO A 58 13.22 22.57 19.39
C PRO A 58 14.51 21.78 19.57
N LEU A 59 14.97 21.10 18.52
CA LEU A 59 16.23 20.39 18.52
C LEU A 59 17.39 21.37 18.75
N ASP A 60 18.35 20.96 19.57
CA ASP A 60 19.61 21.68 19.68
C ASP A 60 20.42 21.55 18.38
N MET A 61 21.53 22.26 18.30
CA MET A 61 22.36 22.30 17.09
C MET A 61 23.02 20.96 16.78
N VAL A 62 23.27 20.12 17.78
CA VAL A 62 23.89 18.79 17.60
C VAL A 62 22.90 17.85 16.92
N HIS A 63 21.70 17.75 17.47
CA HIS A 63 20.63 16.90 16.91
C HIS A 63 20.13 17.44 15.56
N SER A 64 20.08 18.76 15.39
CA SER A 64 19.75 19.41 14.11
C SER A 64 20.76 19.04 13.01
N ARG A 65 22.06 19.07 13.30
CA ARG A 65 23.13 18.62 12.37
C ARG A 65 22.97 17.12 12.05
N GLN A 66 22.77 16.31 13.07
CA GLN A 66 22.59 14.86 12.88
C GLN A 66 21.43 14.56 11.94
N LEU A 67 20.26 15.16 12.17
CA LEU A 67 19.08 15.00 11.32
C LEU A 67 19.36 15.46 9.88
N PHE A 68 19.95 16.64 9.71
CA PHE A 68 20.25 17.25 8.42
C PHE A 68 21.26 16.44 7.60
N TYR A 69 22.38 16.07 8.22
CA TYR A 69 23.45 15.35 7.51
C TYR A 69 23.11 13.91 7.20
N THR A 70 22.36 13.23 8.08
CA THR A 70 21.87 11.85 7.81
C THR A 70 21.00 11.82 6.56
N ARG A 71 20.21 12.86 6.31
CA ARG A 71 19.36 12.95 5.13
C ARG A 71 20.11 13.32 3.84
N LEU A 72 21.15 14.13 3.93
CA LEU A 72 21.88 14.64 2.76
C LEU A 72 23.05 13.75 2.32
N PHE A 73 23.74 13.15 3.28
CA PHE A 73 25.03 12.49 3.04
C PHE A 73 25.06 10.99 3.39
N ASN A 74 23.92 10.41 3.83
CA ASN A 74 23.87 9.07 4.42
C ASN A 74 24.81 8.88 5.64
N ALA A 75 24.65 7.78 6.39
CA ALA A 75 25.43 7.55 7.62
C ALA A 75 26.95 7.37 7.39
N GLN A 76 27.40 7.15 6.16
CA GLN A 76 28.79 6.87 5.80
C GLN A 76 29.53 8.08 5.18
N GLU A 77 28.82 9.06 4.62
CA GLU A 77 29.42 10.25 4.02
C GLU A 77 29.49 11.40 5.02
N LYS A 78 30.67 12.00 5.19
CA LYS A 78 30.82 13.24 5.98
C LYS A 78 30.48 14.45 5.11
N CYS A 79 29.89 15.48 5.73
CA CYS A 79 29.67 16.76 5.07
C CYS A 79 31.00 17.32 4.52
N PRO A 80 31.09 17.68 3.24
CA PRO A 80 32.28 18.33 2.67
C PRO A 80 32.62 19.63 3.42
N SER A 81 33.89 19.90 3.66
CA SER A 81 34.35 21.05 4.47
C SER A 81 33.84 22.40 3.94
N TYR A 82 33.73 22.54 2.62
CA TYR A 82 33.23 23.75 1.97
C TYR A 82 31.71 23.97 2.11
N LEU A 83 30.92 22.95 2.55
CA LEU A 83 29.47 23.07 2.82
C LEU A 83 29.17 23.28 4.31
N VAL A 84 30.11 23.08 5.21
CA VAL A 84 29.87 23.14 6.66
C VAL A 84 29.32 24.49 7.09
N THR A 85 29.94 25.58 6.66
CA THR A 85 29.57 26.95 7.07
C THR A 85 28.16 27.31 6.61
N VAL A 86 27.83 27.06 5.33
CA VAL A 86 26.50 27.34 4.77
C VAL A 86 25.45 26.46 5.42
N SER A 87 25.77 25.18 5.70
CA SER A 87 24.88 24.25 6.41
C SER A 87 24.54 24.78 7.81
N GLU A 88 25.51 25.25 8.57
CA GLU A 88 25.27 25.81 9.91
C GLU A 88 24.40 27.06 9.90
N HIS A 89 24.60 27.94 8.91
CA HIS A 89 23.72 29.08 8.73
C HIS A 89 22.29 28.68 8.40
N ILE A 90 22.11 27.72 7.50
CA ILE A 90 20.77 27.16 7.17
C ILE A 90 20.11 26.54 8.41
N LEU A 91 20.85 25.73 9.18
CA LEU A 91 20.33 25.09 10.39
C LEU A 91 19.94 26.12 11.47
N LYS A 92 20.70 27.19 11.65
CA LYS A 92 20.31 28.29 12.54
C LYS A 92 18.98 28.92 12.12
N LYS A 93 18.79 29.12 10.81
CA LYS A 93 17.52 29.65 10.25
C LYS A 93 16.34 28.68 10.40
N CYS A 94 16.58 27.37 10.48
CA CYS A 94 15.56 26.38 10.78
C CYS A 94 15.13 26.36 12.26
N ALA A 95 15.85 27.05 13.15
CA ALA A 95 15.54 27.22 14.58
C ALA A 95 15.27 25.90 15.34
N GLY A 96 15.91 24.78 14.92
CA GLY A 96 15.72 23.47 15.53
C GLY A 96 14.37 22.82 15.27
N LEU A 97 13.55 23.32 14.37
CA LEU A 97 12.28 22.72 14.00
C LEU A 97 12.51 21.51 13.08
N PRO A 98 12.18 20.27 13.51
CA PRO A 98 12.48 19.07 12.72
C PRO A 98 11.90 19.10 11.30
N LEU A 99 10.66 19.53 11.14
CA LEU A 99 10.02 19.60 9.83
C LEU A 99 10.70 20.63 8.91
N ALA A 100 11.17 21.77 9.45
CA ALA A 100 11.92 22.76 8.69
C ALA A 100 13.25 22.18 8.19
N ILE A 101 13.97 21.48 9.06
CA ILE A 101 15.25 20.81 8.73
C ILE A 101 15.01 19.74 7.65
N ILE A 102 13.97 18.94 7.80
CA ILE A 102 13.59 17.89 6.84
C ILE A 102 13.23 18.49 5.48
N ALA A 103 12.40 19.52 5.43
CA ALA A 103 11.98 20.17 4.19
C ALA A 103 13.17 20.79 3.43
N ILE A 104 14.04 21.52 4.15
CA ILE A 104 15.24 22.13 3.55
C ILE A 104 16.24 21.06 3.11
N SER A 105 16.48 20.02 3.90
CA SER A 105 17.37 18.93 3.48
C SER A 105 16.83 18.21 2.22
N GLY A 106 15.52 18.02 2.12
CA GLY A 106 14.86 17.47 0.92
C GLY A 106 15.01 18.38 -0.31
N LEU A 107 14.95 19.71 -0.13
CA LEU A 107 15.23 20.69 -1.18
C LEU A 107 16.69 20.60 -1.63
N LEU A 108 17.63 20.66 -0.70
CA LEU A 108 19.08 20.66 -0.97
C LEU A 108 19.59 19.34 -1.56
N ALA A 109 18.93 18.21 -1.28
CA ALA A 109 19.27 16.92 -1.87
C ALA A 109 19.13 16.91 -3.41
N ASN A 110 18.29 17.80 -3.96
CA ASN A 110 18.05 17.94 -5.39
C ASN A 110 18.82 19.10 -6.04
N ILE A 111 19.66 19.79 -5.28
CA ILE A 111 20.47 20.91 -5.75
C ILE A 111 21.93 20.46 -5.80
N GLU A 112 22.69 21.02 -6.75
CA GLU A 112 24.12 20.71 -6.89
C GLU A 112 24.86 20.99 -5.57
N ARG A 113 25.66 20.02 -5.11
CA ARG A 113 26.43 20.11 -3.85
C ARG A 113 27.60 21.08 -3.98
N LYS A 114 27.27 22.37 -4.18
CA LYS A 114 28.21 23.49 -4.26
C LYS A 114 27.77 24.62 -3.33
N GLU A 115 28.73 25.40 -2.81
CA GLU A 115 28.48 26.48 -1.87
C GLU A 115 27.54 27.54 -2.44
N GLY A 116 27.73 27.95 -3.70
CA GLY A 116 26.94 29.02 -4.34
C GLY A 116 25.43 28.73 -4.38
N PRO A 117 24.97 27.59 -4.96
CA PRO A 117 23.58 27.23 -4.95
C PRO A 117 22.98 27.06 -3.53
N TRP A 118 23.74 26.52 -2.57
CA TRP A 118 23.28 26.39 -1.19
C TRP A 118 23.14 27.75 -0.49
N LYS A 119 24.04 28.71 -0.79
CA LYS A 119 23.96 30.08 -0.30
C LYS A 119 22.72 30.80 -0.85
N GLN A 120 22.33 30.56 -2.11
CA GLN A 120 21.09 31.10 -2.65
C GLN A 120 19.85 30.61 -1.87
N VAL A 121 19.85 29.34 -1.47
CA VAL A 121 18.78 28.78 -0.61
C VAL A 121 18.85 29.46 0.78
N GLU A 122 20.02 29.57 1.38
CA GLU A 122 20.21 30.27 2.65
C GLU A 122 19.65 31.70 2.62
N ASP A 123 19.98 32.46 1.58
CA ASP A 123 19.47 33.83 1.39
C ASP A 123 17.97 33.89 1.23
N SER A 124 17.39 32.89 0.53
CA SER A 124 15.96 32.78 0.28
C SER A 124 15.13 32.45 1.53
N ILE A 125 15.67 31.65 2.47
CA ILE A 125 15.01 31.38 3.76
C ILE A 125 14.81 32.70 4.55
N GLY A 126 15.70 33.67 4.40
CA GLY A 126 15.65 34.94 5.13
C GLY A 126 15.81 34.75 6.65
N ARG A 127 15.46 35.79 7.43
CA ARG A 127 15.56 35.79 8.89
C ARG A 127 14.23 35.50 9.59
N ALA A 128 13.27 34.96 8.89
CA ALA A 128 11.89 34.85 9.41
C ALA A 128 11.77 33.91 10.62
N LEU A 129 12.45 32.77 10.57
CA LEU A 129 12.43 31.78 11.67
C LEU A 129 13.32 32.17 12.85
N GLU A 130 14.44 32.89 12.60
CA GLU A 130 15.32 33.38 13.69
C GLU A 130 14.59 34.34 14.64
N ARG A 131 13.70 35.17 14.09
CA ARG A 131 12.96 36.19 14.85
C ARG A 131 11.65 35.68 15.45
N ASN A 132 11.01 34.73 14.81
CA ASN A 132 9.76 34.18 15.26
C ASN A 132 9.61 32.74 14.73
N PRO A 133 9.89 31.70 15.53
CA PRO A 133 9.68 30.30 15.16
C PRO A 133 8.18 29.99 15.17
N SER A 134 7.44 30.73 14.36
CA SER A 134 6.00 30.63 14.19
C SER A 134 5.62 29.79 12.98
N VAL A 135 4.33 29.48 12.86
CA VAL A 135 3.71 28.87 11.69
C VAL A 135 4.08 29.62 10.40
N GLU A 136 4.17 30.96 10.43
CA GLU A 136 4.56 31.78 9.28
C GLU A 136 5.95 31.47 8.75
N GLY A 137 6.91 31.26 9.65
CA GLY A 137 8.29 30.90 9.26
C GLY A 137 8.34 29.52 8.59
N MET A 138 7.57 28.55 9.10
CA MET A 138 7.45 27.24 8.47
C MET A 138 6.80 27.34 7.09
N MET A 139 5.73 28.12 6.94
CA MET A 139 5.08 28.36 5.66
C MET A 139 6.01 28.96 4.60
N LYS A 140 6.96 29.82 5.00
CA LYS A 140 8.00 30.35 4.09
C LYS A 140 8.95 29.26 3.60
N ILE A 141 9.42 28.37 4.48
CA ILE A 141 10.29 27.26 4.09
C ILE A 141 9.55 26.30 3.14
N LEU A 142 8.31 25.95 3.45
CA LEU A 142 7.49 25.11 2.58
C LEU A 142 7.24 25.80 1.21
N SER A 143 7.06 27.11 1.21
CA SER A 143 6.94 27.91 -0.03
C SER A 143 8.18 27.78 -0.91
N LEU A 144 9.40 27.86 -0.35
CA LEU A 144 10.62 27.67 -1.12
C LEU A 144 10.66 26.29 -1.76
N SER A 145 10.40 25.22 -0.96
CA SER A 145 10.36 23.86 -1.46
C SER A 145 9.30 23.67 -2.55
N TYR A 146 8.14 24.34 -2.43
CA TYR A 146 7.08 24.31 -3.41
C TYR A 146 7.44 25.05 -4.71
N PHE A 147 8.01 26.25 -4.62
CA PHE A 147 8.33 27.06 -5.82
C PHE A 147 9.43 26.43 -6.68
N GLU A 148 10.34 25.67 -6.08
CA GLU A 148 11.38 24.91 -6.77
C GLU A 148 10.85 23.62 -7.47
N LEU A 149 9.58 23.24 -7.24
CA LEU A 149 9.00 22.09 -7.93
C LEU A 149 8.74 22.41 -9.40
N PRO A 150 8.98 21.45 -10.32
CA PRO A 150 8.47 21.51 -11.68
C PRO A 150 6.93 21.62 -11.69
N ALA A 151 6.38 22.25 -12.72
CA ALA A 151 4.94 22.55 -12.80
C ALA A 151 4.03 21.30 -12.62
N HIS A 152 4.42 20.17 -13.19
CA HIS A 152 3.68 18.91 -13.02
C HIS A 152 3.69 18.42 -11.58
N LEU A 153 4.82 18.52 -10.85
CA LEU A 153 4.90 18.14 -9.44
C LEU A 153 4.13 19.10 -8.53
N LYS A 154 4.10 20.41 -8.85
CA LYS A 154 3.23 21.37 -8.14
C LYS A 154 1.77 20.94 -8.21
N SER A 155 1.29 20.62 -9.42
CA SER A 155 -0.08 20.16 -9.62
C SER A 155 -0.35 18.82 -8.91
N CYS A 156 0.59 17.89 -8.94
CA CYS A 156 0.50 16.61 -8.21
C CYS A 156 0.41 16.83 -6.69
N LEU A 157 1.21 17.73 -6.14
CA LEU A 157 1.21 18.06 -4.71
C LEU A 157 -0.10 18.77 -4.30
N LEU A 158 -0.51 19.79 -5.05
CA LEU A 158 -1.77 20.50 -4.77
C LEU A 158 -2.99 19.57 -4.83
N CYS A 159 -2.94 18.53 -5.67
CA CYS A 159 -4.00 17.52 -5.74
C CYS A 159 -4.22 16.78 -4.41
N LEU A 160 -3.22 16.73 -3.55
CA LEU A 160 -3.33 16.08 -2.24
C LEU A 160 -4.15 16.89 -1.22
N SER A 161 -4.40 18.18 -1.46
CA SER A 161 -5.27 18.99 -0.60
C SER A 161 -6.75 18.55 -0.60
N ILE A 162 -7.10 17.62 -1.49
CA ILE A 162 -8.44 17.02 -1.59
C ILE A 162 -8.73 16.09 -0.40
N PHE A 163 -7.69 15.44 0.14
CA PHE A 163 -7.85 14.43 1.17
C PHE A 163 -8.01 15.06 2.56
N PRO A 164 -8.86 14.48 3.41
CA PRO A 164 -8.93 14.86 4.82
C PRO A 164 -7.59 14.67 5.55
N GLU A 165 -7.45 15.32 6.71
CA GLU A 165 -6.33 15.08 7.63
C GLU A 165 -6.20 13.58 7.96
N ASP A 166 -5.00 13.16 8.34
CA ASP A 166 -4.64 11.77 8.70
C ASP A 166 -4.93 10.69 7.66
N SER A 167 -5.33 11.07 6.45
CA SER A 167 -5.65 10.13 5.38
C SER A 167 -4.45 9.29 4.96
N VAL A 168 -4.65 7.97 4.87
CA VAL A 168 -3.70 7.06 4.24
C VAL A 168 -4.01 6.96 2.75
N ILE A 169 -3.22 7.62 1.92
CA ILE A 169 -3.46 7.74 0.48
C ILE A 169 -2.72 6.62 -0.26
N GLU A 170 -3.45 5.73 -0.91
CA GLU A 170 -2.83 4.66 -1.72
C GLU A 170 -2.12 5.23 -2.95
N LYS A 171 -0.82 4.87 -3.14
CA LYS A 171 -0.01 5.28 -4.30
C LYS A 171 -0.73 5.05 -5.64
N LYS A 172 -1.37 3.88 -5.78
CA LYS A 172 -2.06 3.52 -7.02
C LYS A 172 -3.26 4.41 -7.31
N VAL A 173 -4.06 4.75 -6.30
CA VAL A 173 -5.21 5.64 -6.43
C VAL A 173 -4.73 7.03 -6.84
N LEU A 174 -3.70 7.53 -6.16
CA LEU A 174 -3.14 8.86 -6.43
C LEU A 174 -2.56 8.99 -7.84
N ILE A 175 -1.76 8.03 -8.29
CA ILE A 175 -1.19 8.03 -9.65
C ILE A 175 -2.29 7.94 -10.70
N ASN A 176 -3.28 7.05 -10.52
CA ASN A 176 -4.41 6.94 -11.44
C ASN A 176 -5.20 8.25 -11.54
N ARG A 177 -5.34 8.95 -10.42
CA ARG A 177 -5.95 10.28 -10.37
C ARG A 177 -5.17 11.28 -11.21
N TRP A 178 -3.86 11.40 -11.00
CA TRP A 178 -3.01 12.32 -11.77
C TRP A 178 -3.10 12.07 -13.29
N ILE A 179 -3.18 10.79 -13.68
CA ILE A 179 -3.37 10.39 -15.09
C ILE A 179 -4.77 10.79 -15.59
N ALA A 180 -5.84 10.42 -14.87
CA ALA A 180 -7.21 10.68 -15.27
C ALA A 180 -7.51 12.19 -15.39
N GLU A 181 -6.95 12.99 -14.46
CA GLU A 181 -7.04 14.45 -14.48
C GLU A 181 -6.08 15.12 -15.48
N ARG A 182 -5.19 14.35 -16.12
CA ARG A 182 -4.14 14.84 -17.03
C ARG A 182 -3.18 15.83 -16.35
N LEU A 183 -2.82 15.59 -15.09
CA LEU A 183 -1.78 16.34 -14.39
C LEU A 183 -0.39 15.85 -14.80
N ILE A 184 -0.29 14.58 -15.19
CA ILE A 184 0.90 13.95 -15.72
C ILE A 184 0.60 13.31 -17.10
N HIS A 185 1.61 13.30 -17.96
CA HIS A 185 1.57 12.72 -19.28
C HIS A 185 2.77 11.79 -19.47
N THR A 186 2.73 10.95 -20.51
CA THR A 186 3.90 10.16 -20.89
C THR A 186 4.97 11.12 -21.43
N GLU A 187 6.14 11.13 -20.80
CA GLU A 187 7.30 11.86 -21.26
C GLU A 187 8.27 10.94 -22.03
N ALA A 188 9.14 11.53 -22.84
CA ALA A 188 10.19 10.79 -23.53
C ALA A 188 11.10 10.05 -22.53
N GLY A 189 11.29 8.75 -22.73
CA GLY A 189 12.06 7.88 -21.82
C GLY A 189 11.25 7.04 -20.85
N TYR A 190 9.91 7.21 -20.81
CA TYR A 190 9.02 6.34 -20.04
C TYR A 190 8.11 5.53 -20.96
N SER A 191 7.95 4.24 -20.66
CA SER A 191 7.07 3.34 -21.41
C SER A 191 5.60 3.62 -21.13
N THR A 192 5.26 4.12 -19.92
CA THR A 192 3.87 4.35 -19.51
C THR A 192 3.72 5.60 -18.62
N SER A 193 2.55 6.25 -18.70
CA SER A 193 2.19 7.36 -17.78
C SER A 193 2.20 6.92 -16.30
N TYR A 194 2.00 5.63 -16.04
CA TYR A 194 2.02 5.09 -14.68
C TYR A 194 3.44 5.07 -14.10
N GLU A 195 4.46 4.67 -14.88
CA GLU A 195 5.87 4.72 -14.46
C GLU A 195 6.31 6.15 -14.17
N PHE A 196 5.93 7.09 -15.04
CA PHE A 196 6.19 8.52 -14.78
C PHE A 196 5.51 9.00 -13.50
N GLY A 197 4.26 8.56 -13.25
CA GLY A 197 3.55 8.82 -12.00
C GLY A 197 4.25 8.23 -10.76
N GLU A 198 4.81 7.04 -10.86
CA GLU A 198 5.61 6.44 -9.77
C GLU A 198 6.86 7.27 -9.47
N ARG A 199 7.52 7.79 -10.49
CA ARG A 199 8.65 8.70 -10.31
C ARG A 199 8.22 9.98 -9.59
N CYS A 200 7.14 10.63 -10.05
CA CYS A 200 6.60 11.83 -9.40
C CYS A 200 6.28 11.57 -7.91
N PHE A 201 5.66 10.43 -7.60
CA PHE A 201 5.36 10.03 -6.24
C PHE A 201 6.62 9.87 -5.38
N ASN A 202 7.63 9.15 -5.91
CA ASN A 202 8.90 8.95 -5.21
C ASN A 202 9.67 10.27 -5.04
N GLU A 203 9.61 11.18 -6.01
CA GLU A 203 10.24 12.49 -5.91
C GLU A 203 9.61 13.37 -4.83
N LEU A 204 8.29 13.33 -4.67
CA LEU A 204 7.61 14.02 -3.57
C LEU A 204 8.03 13.45 -2.20
N ILE A 205 8.24 12.12 -2.08
CA ILE A 205 8.79 11.50 -0.87
C ILE A 205 10.23 11.96 -0.62
N ASN A 206 11.09 11.93 -1.64
CA ASN A 206 12.50 12.32 -1.52
C ASN A 206 12.64 13.78 -1.10
N ARG A 207 11.74 14.64 -1.55
CA ARG A 207 11.65 16.04 -1.12
C ARG A 207 10.98 16.23 0.23
N SER A 208 10.52 15.13 0.87
CA SER A 208 9.85 15.15 2.18
C SER A 208 8.53 15.95 2.21
N LEU A 209 7.92 16.15 1.06
CA LEU A 209 6.62 16.80 0.94
C LEU A 209 5.45 15.84 1.21
N ILE A 210 5.71 14.52 1.10
CA ILE A 210 4.81 13.46 1.54
C ILE A 210 5.61 12.42 2.33
N GLN A 211 4.99 11.80 3.31
CA GLN A 211 5.60 10.77 4.14
C GLN A 211 5.25 9.39 3.61
N PRO A 212 6.21 8.44 3.56
CA PRO A 212 5.90 7.07 3.21
C PRO A 212 4.99 6.43 4.26
N GLY A 213 3.94 5.75 3.81
CA GLY A 213 3.04 4.97 4.66
C GLY A 213 3.37 3.48 4.61
N LYS A 214 2.40 2.63 4.21
CA LYS A 214 2.59 1.18 4.13
C LYS A 214 3.69 0.81 3.13
N LEU A 215 4.59 -0.06 3.57
CA LEU A 215 5.61 -0.67 2.73
C LEU A 215 5.08 -1.98 2.11
N GLY A 216 5.55 -2.30 0.93
CA GLY A 216 5.34 -3.58 0.27
C GLY A 216 6.64 -4.38 0.18
N ASN A 217 6.64 -5.42 -0.63
CA ASN A 217 7.85 -6.15 -0.94
C ASN A 217 8.88 -5.21 -1.58
N TYR A 218 10.17 -5.43 -1.31
CA TYR A 218 11.30 -4.57 -1.72
C TYR A 218 11.24 -3.16 -1.12
N ASP A 219 10.67 -2.99 0.07
CA ASP A 219 10.46 -1.70 0.73
C ASP A 219 9.81 -0.63 -0.18
N ARG A 220 9.06 -1.08 -1.19
CA ARG A 220 8.32 -0.19 -2.08
C ARG A 220 7.17 0.44 -1.36
N VAL A 221 7.16 1.75 -1.30
CA VAL A 221 6.08 2.51 -0.68
C VAL A 221 4.77 2.27 -1.44
N LYS A 222 3.74 1.81 -0.74
CA LYS A 222 2.39 1.54 -1.27
C LYS A 222 1.39 2.64 -0.99
N SER A 223 1.65 3.45 0.04
CA SER A 223 0.79 4.58 0.42
C SER A 223 1.64 5.72 0.94
N CYS A 224 1.04 6.90 1.02
CA CYS A 224 1.64 8.06 1.67
C CYS A 224 0.66 8.69 2.67
N ARG A 225 1.20 9.55 3.52
CA ARG A 225 0.48 10.45 4.40
C ARG A 225 1.05 11.85 4.24
N LEU A 226 0.25 12.84 4.60
CA LEU A 226 0.68 14.22 4.74
C LEU A 226 0.87 14.56 6.22
N HIS A 227 1.85 15.37 6.52
CA HIS A 227 1.94 16.04 7.81
C HIS A 227 0.97 17.22 7.80
N ASP A 228 0.25 17.47 8.92
CA ASP A 228 -0.78 18.51 9.01
C ASP A 228 -0.29 19.88 8.51
N THR A 229 0.89 20.30 8.95
CA THR A 229 1.48 21.58 8.50
C THR A 229 1.70 21.64 6.98
N ILE A 230 2.01 20.52 6.35
CA ILE A 230 2.14 20.45 4.88
C ILE A 230 0.76 20.47 4.24
N LEU A 231 -0.21 19.77 4.84
CA LEU A 231 -1.61 19.79 4.37
C LEU A 231 -2.18 21.21 4.44
N ASP A 232 -2.04 21.91 5.57
CA ASP A 232 -2.45 23.30 5.73
C ASP A 232 -1.81 24.21 4.67
N PHE A 233 -0.51 24.02 4.41
CA PHE A 233 0.21 24.77 3.39
C PHE A 233 -0.38 24.52 2.00
N ILE A 234 -0.57 23.26 1.59
CA ILE A 234 -1.09 22.96 0.24
C ILE A 234 -2.57 23.33 0.10
N ILE A 235 -3.36 23.29 1.18
CA ILE A 235 -4.75 23.80 1.18
C ILE A 235 -4.72 25.31 0.93
N SER A 236 -3.92 26.08 1.67
CA SER A 236 -3.79 27.53 1.46
C SER A 236 -3.38 27.85 0.02
N ARG A 237 -2.38 27.15 -0.52
CA ARG A 237 -1.94 27.29 -1.92
C ARG A 237 -3.02 26.90 -2.92
N SER A 238 -3.74 25.82 -2.65
CA SER A 238 -4.85 25.39 -3.53
C SER A 238 -5.98 26.41 -3.61
N ILE A 239 -6.25 27.11 -2.51
CA ILE A 239 -7.25 28.19 -2.47
C ILE A 239 -6.74 29.41 -3.26
N GLU A 240 -5.50 29.85 -3.01
CA GLU A 240 -4.88 30.99 -3.72
C GLU A 240 -4.84 30.76 -5.26
N GLU A 241 -4.51 29.54 -5.68
CA GLU A 241 -4.41 29.17 -7.10
C GLU A 241 -5.74 28.73 -7.73
N ASN A 242 -6.84 28.74 -6.96
CA ASN A 242 -8.15 28.22 -7.38
C ASN A 242 -8.04 26.77 -7.93
N PHE A 243 -7.22 25.94 -7.30
CA PHE A 243 -6.92 24.58 -7.76
C PHE A 243 -7.94 23.58 -7.27
N VAL A 244 -8.31 23.62 -5.98
CA VAL A 244 -9.33 22.76 -5.33
C VAL A 244 -10.34 23.63 -4.59
N THR A 245 -11.59 23.21 -4.59
CA THR A 245 -12.65 23.76 -3.74
C THR A 245 -13.02 22.71 -2.70
N LEU A 246 -12.85 23.06 -1.43
CA LEU A 246 -13.19 22.21 -0.29
C LEU A 246 -14.52 22.66 0.30
N VAL A 247 -15.42 21.73 0.57
CA VAL A 247 -16.73 21.98 1.21
C VAL A 247 -16.87 21.07 2.41
N GLY A 248 -17.23 21.65 3.56
CA GLY A 248 -17.39 20.93 4.81
C GLY A 248 -16.21 21.05 5.77
N VAL A 249 -15.10 21.68 5.35
CA VAL A 249 -13.95 21.94 6.23
C VAL A 249 -14.25 23.17 7.10
N PRO A 250 -14.22 23.08 8.45
CA PRO A 250 -14.74 24.12 9.35
C PRO A 250 -14.09 25.50 9.23
N SER A 251 -12.81 25.56 8.85
CA SER A 251 -12.05 26.82 8.79
C SER A 251 -12.10 27.51 7.42
N LEU A 252 -12.80 26.93 6.44
CA LEU A 252 -12.79 27.43 5.07
C LEU A 252 -14.16 27.96 4.67
N THR A 253 -14.27 29.28 4.47
CA THR A 253 -15.41 29.89 3.77
C THR A 253 -15.28 29.64 2.29
N VAL A 254 -16.23 28.91 1.71
CA VAL A 254 -16.31 28.73 0.25
C VAL A 254 -16.56 30.09 -0.37
N GLY A 255 -15.51 30.68 -0.96
CA GLY A 255 -15.67 31.91 -1.73
C GLY A 255 -16.63 31.68 -2.91
N THR A 256 -17.31 32.72 -3.38
CA THR A 256 -18.20 32.71 -4.55
C THR A 256 -17.40 32.49 -5.85
N GLN A 257 -16.78 31.32 -5.99
CA GLN A 257 -16.00 30.97 -7.19
C GLN A 257 -16.92 30.47 -8.29
N ASN A 258 -17.00 31.22 -9.36
CA ASN A 258 -17.84 30.89 -10.51
C ASN A 258 -17.39 29.67 -11.33
N LYS A 259 -16.18 29.12 -11.10
CA LYS A 259 -15.62 28.02 -11.92
C LYS A 259 -14.84 27.02 -11.08
N VAL A 260 -15.56 26.10 -10.42
CA VAL A 260 -14.96 24.98 -9.69
C VAL A 260 -14.48 23.92 -10.66
N ARG A 261 -13.21 23.49 -10.54
CA ARG A 261 -12.63 22.41 -11.36
C ARG A 261 -12.46 21.12 -10.59
N ARG A 262 -12.13 21.20 -9.32
CA ARG A 262 -11.95 20.06 -8.40
C ARG A 262 -12.75 20.33 -7.14
N LEU A 263 -13.60 19.41 -6.80
CA LEU A 263 -14.50 19.53 -5.66
C LEU A 263 -14.25 18.38 -4.69
N SER A 264 -13.94 18.70 -3.44
CA SER A 264 -13.91 17.75 -2.35
C SER A 264 -15.00 18.08 -1.35
N LEU A 265 -15.85 17.12 -1.06
CA LEU A 265 -16.90 17.18 -0.06
C LEU A 265 -16.44 16.35 1.15
N GLN A 266 -16.28 17.01 2.29
CA GLN A 266 -15.78 16.36 3.50
C GLN A 266 -16.79 16.59 4.62
N ALA A 267 -17.42 15.51 5.08
CA ALA A 267 -18.34 15.58 6.22
C ALA A 267 -17.68 15.06 7.48
N ASP A 268 -17.81 15.82 8.53
CA ASP A 268 -17.61 15.34 9.89
C ASP A 268 -18.90 14.67 10.41
N LYS A 269 -18.79 13.83 11.45
CA LYS A 269 -19.92 13.04 11.99
C LYS A 269 -21.11 13.87 12.43
N GLU A 270 -20.91 15.16 12.75
CA GLU A 270 -21.92 16.00 13.40
C GLU A 270 -22.75 16.88 12.44
N LYS A 271 -22.29 17.13 11.18
CA LYS A 271 -22.94 18.08 10.28
C LYS A 271 -23.13 17.53 8.88
N GLU A 272 -24.37 17.60 8.37
CA GLU A 272 -24.63 17.29 6.97
C GLU A 272 -23.96 18.33 6.05
N VAL A 273 -23.16 17.84 5.11
CA VAL A 273 -22.48 18.67 4.11
C VAL A 273 -23.32 18.72 2.84
N ILE A 274 -23.72 19.91 2.49
CA ILE A 274 -24.52 20.22 1.28
C ILE A 274 -23.70 21.14 0.39
N VAL A 275 -23.68 20.85 -0.92
CA VAL A 275 -23.02 21.73 -1.89
C VAL A 275 -23.73 23.11 -1.88
N PRO A 276 -23.00 24.22 -1.69
CA PRO A 276 -23.57 25.56 -1.70
C PRO A 276 -24.28 25.87 -3.02
N ARG A 277 -25.46 26.51 -2.95
CA ARG A 277 -26.33 26.80 -4.11
C ARG A 277 -25.68 27.66 -5.19
N GLY A 278 -24.63 28.42 -4.87
CA GLY A 278 -23.91 29.29 -5.80
C GLY A 278 -22.80 28.61 -6.62
N LEU A 279 -22.47 27.34 -6.34
CA LEU A 279 -21.40 26.65 -7.07
C LEU A 279 -21.88 26.08 -8.41
N VAL A 280 -21.16 26.43 -9.48
CA VAL A 280 -21.41 25.92 -10.84
C VAL A 280 -20.69 24.60 -11.03
N LEU A 281 -21.43 23.48 -10.94
CA LEU A 281 -20.88 22.12 -11.00
C LEU A 281 -20.55 21.63 -12.41
N SER A 282 -21.04 22.30 -13.45
CA SER A 282 -20.84 21.87 -14.86
C SER A 282 -19.37 21.88 -15.31
N HIS A 283 -18.48 22.62 -14.61
CA HIS A 283 -17.06 22.70 -14.95
C HIS A 283 -16.18 21.78 -14.09
N VAL A 284 -16.77 21.08 -13.11
CA VAL A 284 -16.05 20.16 -12.23
C VAL A 284 -15.48 18.99 -13.03
N ARG A 285 -14.18 18.74 -12.85
CA ARG A 285 -13.42 17.66 -13.51
C ARG A 285 -13.13 16.50 -12.58
N SER A 286 -13.03 16.77 -11.28
CA SER A 286 -12.92 15.72 -10.26
C SER A 286 -13.85 16.00 -9.08
N LEU A 287 -14.47 14.95 -8.59
CA LEU A 287 -15.32 14.94 -7.40
C LEU A 287 -14.85 13.84 -6.46
N ASP A 288 -14.67 14.22 -5.22
CA ASP A 288 -14.37 13.33 -4.11
C ASP A 288 -15.36 13.55 -2.99
N VAL A 289 -15.77 12.47 -2.38
CA VAL A 289 -16.76 12.49 -1.30
C VAL A 289 -16.21 11.67 -0.15
N PHE A 290 -16.06 12.31 1.02
CA PHE A 290 -15.55 11.70 2.24
C PHE A 290 -16.53 11.90 3.40
N GLY A 291 -16.75 10.86 4.19
CA GLY A 291 -17.55 10.90 5.40
C GLY A 291 -19.00 10.45 5.23
N GLU A 292 -19.66 10.29 6.37
CA GLU A 292 -20.98 9.64 6.48
C GLU A 292 -22.17 10.57 6.19
N SER A 293 -21.98 11.89 6.25
CA SER A 293 -23.07 12.88 6.21
C SER A 293 -22.95 13.86 5.05
N VAL A 294 -22.69 13.35 3.83
CA VAL A 294 -22.60 14.17 2.62
C VAL A 294 -23.82 13.98 1.74
N LYS A 295 -24.53 15.07 1.43
CA LYS A 295 -25.59 15.02 0.41
C LYS A 295 -24.97 14.99 -0.99
N ILE A 296 -24.95 13.80 -1.60
CA ILE A 296 -24.38 13.59 -2.94
C ILE A 296 -25.19 14.37 -3.99
N PRO A 297 -24.54 15.24 -4.78
CA PRO A 297 -25.22 15.95 -5.85
C PRO A 297 -25.62 15.00 -6.98
N SER A 298 -26.73 15.28 -7.66
CA SER A 298 -27.12 14.50 -8.84
C SER A 298 -26.05 14.57 -9.95
N MET A 299 -25.75 13.43 -10.57
CA MET A 299 -24.68 13.29 -11.57
C MET A 299 -24.92 14.09 -12.85
N ASP A 300 -26.16 14.44 -13.17
CA ASP A 300 -26.52 15.25 -14.34
C ASP A 300 -25.99 16.69 -14.29
N LYS A 301 -25.58 17.17 -13.11
CA LYS A 301 -24.98 18.49 -12.93
C LYS A 301 -23.53 18.57 -13.42
N PHE A 302 -22.85 17.42 -13.60
CA PHE A 302 -21.43 17.32 -13.92
C PHE A 302 -21.23 17.00 -15.42
N ARG A 303 -20.85 17.96 -16.24
CA ARG A 303 -20.64 17.74 -17.69
C ARG A 303 -19.22 17.37 -18.08
N HIS A 304 -18.24 17.75 -17.26
CA HIS A 304 -16.81 17.61 -17.57
C HIS A 304 -16.05 16.72 -16.61
N LEU A 305 -16.78 15.92 -15.81
CA LEU A 305 -16.18 15.05 -14.81
C LEU A 305 -15.30 13.98 -15.47
N ARG A 306 -14.07 13.83 -14.97
CA ARG A 306 -13.07 12.88 -15.45
C ARG A 306 -12.70 11.86 -14.38
N PHE A 307 -12.75 12.29 -13.13
CA PHE A 307 -12.43 11.49 -11.97
C PHE A 307 -13.58 11.56 -10.95
N LEU A 308 -14.06 10.40 -10.53
CA LEU A 308 -15.11 10.25 -9.53
C LEU A 308 -14.72 9.14 -8.57
N ASP A 309 -14.53 9.52 -7.31
CA ASP A 309 -14.21 8.57 -6.23
C ASP A 309 -15.18 8.77 -5.07
N PHE A 310 -15.85 7.68 -4.68
CA PHE A 310 -16.73 7.61 -3.55
C PHE A 310 -16.12 6.80 -2.39
N GLY A 311 -14.85 6.42 -2.49
CA GLY A 311 -14.20 5.64 -1.43
C GLY A 311 -14.22 6.37 -0.08
N GLY A 312 -15.00 5.84 0.86
CA GLY A 312 -15.26 6.47 2.16
C GLY A 312 -16.57 7.23 2.27
N CYS A 313 -17.50 7.07 1.30
CA CYS A 313 -18.85 7.64 1.35
C CYS A 313 -19.87 6.59 1.75
N GLU A 314 -20.18 6.45 3.03
CA GLU A 314 -21.06 5.38 3.54
C GLU A 314 -22.54 5.52 3.13
N GLN A 315 -22.92 6.63 2.49
CA GLN A 315 -24.30 6.90 2.10
C GLN A 315 -24.59 6.66 0.61
N LEU A 316 -23.59 6.19 -0.16
CA LEU A 316 -23.79 5.94 -1.59
C LEU A 316 -24.75 4.75 -1.80
N GLU A 317 -25.80 4.97 -2.58
CA GLU A 317 -26.80 3.98 -2.96
C GLU A 317 -26.99 3.95 -4.48
N ASN A 318 -27.70 2.91 -4.99
CA ASN A 318 -27.93 2.71 -6.42
C ASN A 318 -28.54 3.95 -7.11
N HIS A 319 -29.48 4.65 -6.45
CA HIS A 319 -30.17 5.80 -7.04
C HIS A 319 -29.23 7.00 -7.34
N HIS A 320 -28.13 7.14 -6.60
CA HIS A 320 -27.12 8.18 -6.85
C HIS A 320 -26.41 8.00 -8.20
N LEU A 321 -26.41 6.76 -8.73
CA LEU A 321 -25.77 6.41 -10.00
C LEU A 321 -26.71 6.49 -11.21
N GLU A 322 -27.99 6.81 -11.07
CA GLU A 322 -28.99 6.77 -12.14
C GLU A 322 -28.63 7.60 -13.38
N ASN A 323 -28.00 8.75 -13.18
CA ASN A 323 -27.60 9.67 -14.28
C ASN A 323 -26.11 9.59 -14.62
N ILE A 324 -25.42 8.52 -14.25
CA ILE A 324 -23.99 8.39 -14.48
C ILE A 324 -23.63 8.38 -15.97
N ASP A 325 -24.55 7.92 -16.82
CA ASP A 325 -24.41 7.88 -18.28
C ASP A 325 -24.19 9.26 -18.94
N LYS A 326 -24.48 10.34 -18.22
CA LYS A 326 -24.25 11.73 -18.69
C LYS A 326 -22.80 12.20 -18.51
N LEU A 327 -21.97 11.42 -17.80
CA LEU A 327 -20.57 11.73 -17.52
C LEU A 327 -19.64 11.27 -18.66
N PHE A 328 -19.85 11.73 -19.88
CA PHE A 328 -19.16 11.23 -21.08
C PHE A 328 -17.63 11.33 -21.05
N GLN A 329 -17.07 12.22 -20.22
CA GLN A 329 -15.62 12.41 -20.10
C GLN A 329 -15.02 11.62 -18.96
N LEU A 330 -15.82 10.84 -18.21
CA LEU A 330 -15.35 10.09 -17.05
C LEU A 330 -14.33 9.02 -17.46
N ARG A 331 -13.16 9.04 -16.80
CA ARG A 331 -12.05 8.11 -17.02
C ARG A 331 -11.82 7.17 -15.85
N TYR A 332 -12.11 7.65 -14.66
CA TYR A 332 -11.95 6.88 -13.41
C TYR A 332 -13.25 6.92 -12.63
N LEU A 333 -13.74 5.74 -12.29
CA LEU A 333 -14.88 5.54 -11.39
C LEU A 333 -14.50 4.54 -10.32
N SER A 334 -14.58 4.94 -9.06
CA SER A 334 -14.38 4.08 -7.91
C SER A 334 -15.61 4.13 -6.99
N LEU A 335 -16.15 2.95 -6.72
CA LEU A 335 -17.20 2.69 -5.74
C LEU A 335 -16.67 1.73 -4.67
N GLN A 336 -15.36 1.79 -4.41
CA GLN A 336 -14.68 0.84 -3.53
C GLN A 336 -15.22 0.91 -2.10
N GLU A 337 -15.55 -0.26 -1.50
CA GLU A 337 -16.09 -0.45 -0.16
C GLU A 337 -17.52 0.09 0.05
N GLU A 338 -18.21 0.49 -1.03
CA GLU A 338 -19.58 0.99 -0.97
C GLU A 338 -20.61 -0.16 -0.94
N LYS A 339 -20.85 -0.73 0.23
CA LYS A 339 -21.66 -1.93 0.44
C LYS A 339 -23.15 -1.77 0.07
N LYS A 340 -23.69 -0.54 0.10
CA LYS A 340 -25.09 -0.27 -0.29
C LYS A 340 -25.30 -0.24 -1.81
N VAL A 341 -24.22 -0.22 -2.59
CA VAL A 341 -24.29 -0.32 -4.04
C VAL A 341 -24.35 -1.79 -4.43
N SER A 342 -25.50 -2.23 -4.90
CA SER A 342 -25.79 -3.61 -5.31
C SER A 342 -26.01 -3.81 -6.81
N LYS A 343 -26.25 -2.72 -7.56
CA LYS A 343 -26.47 -2.75 -9.00
C LYS A 343 -25.86 -1.54 -9.69
N LEU A 344 -25.31 -1.76 -10.89
CA LEU A 344 -24.90 -0.70 -11.78
C LEU A 344 -26.02 -0.40 -12.79
N PRO A 345 -26.23 0.87 -13.19
CA PRO A 345 -27.19 1.21 -14.23
C PRO A 345 -26.81 0.60 -15.59
N GLU A 346 -27.78 0.08 -16.33
CA GLU A 346 -27.59 -0.47 -17.69
C GLU A 346 -26.90 0.54 -18.64
N LYS A 347 -27.10 1.82 -18.40
CA LYS A 347 -26.53 2.89 -19.23
C LYS A 347 -25.05 3.15 -18.96
N ILE A 348 -24.39 2.45 -18.02
CA ILE A 348 -22.96 2.65 -17.71
C ILE A 348 -22.07 2.46 -18.94
N GLY A 349 -22.47 1.60 -19.88
CA GLY A 349 -21.77 1.39 -21.15
C GLY A 349 -21.67 2.64 -22.07
N ARG A 350 -22.30 3.75 -21.71
CA ARG A 350 -22.16 5.04 -22.40
C ARG A 350 -20.97 5.87 -21.94
N LEU A 351 -20.25 5.40 -20.93
CA LEU A 351 -19.01 6.06 -20.43
C LEU A 351 -17.82 5.74 -21.34
N TRP A 352 -17.83 6.18 -22.56
CA TRP A 352 -16.88 5.78 -23.60
C TRP A 352 -15.41 6.09 -23.29
N CYS A 353 -15.16 7.05 -22.39
CA CYS A 353 -13.82 7.43 -21.97
C CYS A 353 -13.34 6.67 -20.74
N LEU A 354 -14.15 5.77 -20.15
CA LEU A 354 -13.82 5.12 -18.89
C LEU A 354 -12.63 4.15 -19.05
N GLU A 355 -11.56 4.41 -18.29
CA GLU A 355 -10.32 3.66 -18.31
C GLU A 355 -10.22 2.73 -17.09
N ILE A 356 -10.78 3.16 -15.95
CA ILE A 356 -10.71 2.39 -14.69
C ILE A 356 -12.10 2.35 -14.04
N LEU A 357 -12.56 1.14 -13.77
CA LEU A 357 -13.77 0.86 -12.98
C LEU A 357 -13.39 0.02 -11.77
N ASN A 358 -13.58 0.56 -10.56
CA ASN A 358 -13.28 -0.10 -9.31
C ASN A 358 -14.55 -0.34 -8.48
N LEU A 359 -14.93 -1.61 -8.35
CA LEU A 359 -16.13 -2.07 -7.67
C LEU A 359 -15.79 -3.00 -6.48
N ARG A 360 -14.55 -3.01 -6.01
CA ARG A 360 -14.13 -3.87 -4.89
C ARG A 360 -14.86 -3.49 -3.60
N GLY A 361 -15.33 -4.47 -2.87
CA GLY A 361 -16.04 -4.24 -1.60
C GLY A 361 -17.48 -3.72 -1.76
N THR A 362 -18.01 -3.64 -3.00
CA THR A 362 -19.44 -3.38 -3.24
C THR A 362 -20.26 -4.67 -3.12
N SER A 363 -21.57 -4.53 -3.02
CA SER A 363 -22.53 -5.65 -3.06
C SER A 363 -23.03 -5.98 -4.48
N VAL A 364 -22.34 -5.52 -5.52
CA VAL A 364 -22.68 -5.83 -6.92
C VAL A 364 -22.37 -7.29 -7.19
N CYS A 365 -23.39 -8.08 -7.56
CA CYS A 365 -23.27 -9.51 -7.88
C CYS A 365 -23.21 -9.78 -9.39
N GLU A 366 -23.68 -8.85 -10.22
CA GLU A 366 -23.73 -9.00 -11.67
C GLU A 366 -23.45 -7.66 -12.36
N LEU A 367 -22.63 -7.70 -13.42
CA LEU A 367 -22.39 -6.53 -14.25
C LEU A 367 -23.34 -6.48 -15.44
N PRO A 368 -23.87 -5.30 -15.81
CA PRO A 368 -24.75 -5.16 -16.96
C PRO A 368 -24.01 -5.48 -18.27
N ALA A 369 -24.73 -6.03 -19.25
CA ALA A 369 -24.16 -6.38 -20.55
C ALA A 369 -23.52 -5.21 -21.28
N SER A 370 -23.97 -3.99 -21.00
CA SER A 370 -23.44 -2.76 -21.58
C SER A 370 -21.98 -2.48 -21.21
N ILE A 371 -21.41 -3.12 -20.19
CA ILE A 371 -19.97 -3.02 -19.85
C ILE A 371 -19.09 -3.34 -21.06
N ALA A 372 -19.50 -4.29 -21.92
CA ALA A 372 -18.79 -4.64 -23.15
C ALA A 372 -18.63 -3.47 -24.15
N ASN A 373 -19.33 -2.34 -23.95
CA ASN A 373 -19.20 -1.14 -24.77
C ASN A 373 -18.11 -0.19 -24.31
N LEU A 374 -17.50 -0.43 -23.15
CA LEU A 374 -16.44 0.42 -22.58
C LEU A 374 -15.08 0.13 -23.24
N LYS A 375 -14.92 0.40 -24.51
CA LYS A 375 -13.77 0.01 -25.33
C LYS A 375 -12.40 0.54 -24.84
N ARG A 376 -12.40 1.61 -24.01
CA ARG A 376 -11.19 2.18 -23.40
C ARG A 376 -10.92 1.67 -22.00
N LEU A 377 -11.67 0.68 -21.53
CA LEU A 377 -11.50 0.15 -20.19
C LEU A 377 -10.18 -0.63 -20.10
N VAL A 378 -9.25 -0.10 -19.32
CA VAL A 378 -7.92 -0.69 -19.07
C VAL A 378 -7.92 -1.57 -17.82
N ARG A 379 -8.71 -1.17 -16.81
CA ARG A 379 -8.74 -1.89 -15.52
C ARG A 379 -10.18 -2.08 -15.05
N LEU A 380 -10.55 -3.33 -14.87
CA LEU A 380 -11.80 -3.74 -14.22
C LEU A 380 -11.45 -4.46 -12.91
N LEU A 381 -11.83 -3.85 -11.79
CA LEU A 381 -11.57 -4.37 -10.45
C LEU A 381 -12.91 -4.68 -9.79
N VAL A 382 -13.23 -5.95 -9.63
CA VAL A 382 -14.49 -6.43 -9.05
C VAL A 382 -14.25 -7.11 -7.71
N SER A 383 -15.31 -7.34 -6.95
CA SER A 383 -15.34 -8.19 -5.75
C SER A 383 -15.40 -9.67 -6.15
N GLN A 384 -15.31 -10.56 -5.17
CA GLN A 384 -15.59 -11.97 -5.34
C GLN A 384 -17.06 -12.20 -5.79
N ASN A 385 -17.31 -13.29 -6.48
CA ASN A 385 -18.66 -13.72 -6.89
C ASN A 385 -19.43 -12.79 -7.83
N VAL A 386 -18.73 -11.88 -8.52
CA VAL A 386 -19.37 -11.04 -9.54
C VAL A 386 -19.48 -11.79 -10.86
N THR A 387 -20.71 -11.93 -11.36
CA THR A 387 -20.97 -12.47 -12.70
C THR A 387 -20.67 -11.40 -13.75
N LEU A 388 -19.81 -11.74 -14.70
CA LEU A 388 -19.39 -10.89 -15.79
C LEU A 388 -20.19 -11.22 -17.06
N PRO A 389 -20.65 -10.22 -17.82
CA PRO A 389 -21.42 -10.47 -19.04
C PRO A 389 -20.53 -10.99 -20.17
N CYS A 390 -21.12 -11.68 -21.14
CA CYS A 390 -20.48 -11.98 -22.42
C CYS A 390 -20.08 -10.69 -23.16
N GLY A 391 -19.09 -10.77 -24.04
CA GLY A 391 -18.56 -9.64 -24.79
C GLY A 391 -17.34 -8.98 -24.17
N ILE A 392 -16.71 -9.61 -23.18
CA ILE A 392 -15.44 -9.15 -22.60
C ILE A 392 -14.34 -9.05 -23.67
N SER A 393 -14.37 -9.91 -24.69
CA SER A 393 -13.48 -9.86 -25.86
C SER A 393 -13.51 -8.53 -26.62
N LYS A 394 -14.59 -7.75 -26.50
CA LYS A 394 -14.72 -6.40 -27.11
C LYS A 394 -13.90 -5.33 -26.38
N LEU A 395 -13.46 -5.61 -25.16
CA LEU A 395 -12.64 -4.69 -24.35
C LEU A 395 -11.15 -4.82 -24.76
N GLN A 396 -10.80 -4.28 -25.91
CA GLN A 396 -9.47 -4.46 -26.54
C GLN A 396 -8.31 -3.83 -25.77
N GLU A 397 -8.59 -2.84 -24.90
CA GLU A 397 -7.58 -2.18 -24.07
C GLU A 397 -7.49 -2.75 -22.65
N LEU A 398 -8.24 -3.83 -22.33
CA LEU A 398 -8.31 -4.38 -20.98
C LEU A 398 -7.00 -5.07 -20.59
N GLU A 399 -6.20 -4.40 -19.79
CA GLU A 399 -4.92 -4.92 -19.29
C GLU A 399 -5.03 -5.65 -17.95
N LYS A 400 -6.04 -5.30 -17.15
CA LYS A 400 -6.17 -5.84 -15.80
C LYS A 400 -7.61 -6.22 -15.46
N LEU A 401 -7.75 -7.50 -15.16
CA LEU A 401 -8.97 -8.09 -14.61
C LEU A 401 -8.61 -8.91 -13.36
N ARG A 402 -9.26 -8.59 -12.25
CA ARG A 402 -8.89 -9.21 -10.97
C ARG A 402 -10.11 -9.78 -10.27
N LEU A 403 -9.94 -10.94 -9.63
CA LEU A 403 -10.98 -11.68 -8.89
C LEU A 403 -12.13 -12.14 -9.78
N VAL A 404 -11.81 -12.90 -10.82
CA VAL A 404 -12.83 -13.63 -11.60
C VAL A 404 -13.13 -14.95 -10.89
N SER A 405 -14.31 -15.06 -10.29
CA SER A 405 -14.80 -16.32 -9.74
C SER A 405 -15.21 -17.23 -10.90
N VAL A 406 -14.42 -18.26 -11.19
CA VAL A 406 -14.54 -19.09 -12.40
C VAL A 406 -15.88 -19.82 -12.44
N TYR A 407 -16.30 -20.39 -11.31
CA TYR A 407 -17.52 -21.18 -11.24
C TYR A 407 -18.81 -20.36 -11.33
N SER A 408 -18.74 -19.06 -11.00
CA SER A 408 -19.87 -18.14 -11.15
C SER A 408 -20.06 -17.64 -12.59
N GLN A 409 -19.10 -17.91 -13.50
CA GLN A 409 -19.18 -17.40 -14.87
C GLN A 409 -19.93 -18.39 -15.80
N SER A 410 -20.50 -17.82 -16.88
CA SER A 410 -21.07 -18.61 -17.97
C SER A 410 -19.98 -19.25 -18.84
N PHE A 411 -20.27 -20.36 -19.50
CA PHE A 411 -19.38 -21.01 -20.45
C PHE A 411 -18.94 -20.05 -21.57
N ASN A 412 -19.87 -19.31 -22.13
CA ASN A 412 -19.59 -18.36 -23.20
C ASN A 412 -18.59 -17.30 -22.78
N PHE A 413 -18.73 -16.77 -21.56
CA PHE A 413 -17.77 -15.80 -21.02
C PHE A 413 -16.35 -16.40 -20.91
N LEU A 414 -16.24 -17.64 -20.38
CA LEU A 414 -14.94 -18.29 -20.20
C LEU A 414 -14.25 -18.61 -21.55
N GLN A 415 -15.00 -18.96 -22.58
CA GLN A 415 -14.47 -19.17 -23.94
C GLN A 415 -13.96 -17.89 -24.59
N GLU A 416 -14.54 -16.73 -24.28
CA GLU A 416 -14.09 -15.45 -24.81
C GLU A 416 -12.71 -15.02 -24.29
N PHE A 417 -12.22 -15.62 -23.19
CA PHE A 417 -10.90 -15.28 -22.64
C PHE A 417 -9.75 -15.52 -23.63
N GLU A 418 -9.85 -16.51 -24.50
CA GLU A 418 -8.82 -16.80 -25.53
C GLU A 418 -8.53 -15.59 -26.42
N GLN A 419 -9.49 -14.68 -26.58
CA GLN A 419 -9.41 -13.53 -27.47
C GLN A 419 -8.79 -12.30 -26.78
N GLN A 420 -8.55 -12.35 -25.44
CA GLN A 420 -8.05 -11.22 -24.63
C GLN A 420 -6.53 -11.05 -24.68
N GLN A 421 -5.99 -10.66 -25.84
CA GLN A 421 -4.54 -10.52 -26.04
C GLN A 421 -3.90 -9.33 -25.33
N SER A 422 -4.67 -8.33 -24.88
CA SER A 422 -4.17 -7.15 -24.16
C SER A 422 -3.96 -7.40 -22.67
N LEU A 423 -4.46 -8.53 -22.14
CA LEU A 423 -4.50 -8.79 -20.70
C LEU A 423 -3.09 -9.06 -20.15
N LYS A 424 -2.66 -8.23 -19.19
CA LYS A 424 -1.36 -8.31 -18.51
C LYS A 424 -1.47 -8.84 -17.07
N VAL A 425 -2.61 -8.60 -16.41
CA VAL A 425 -2.82 -8.99 -15.00
C VAL A 425 -4.16 -9.67 -14.86
N LEU A 426 -4.14 -10.93 -14.45
CA LEU A 426 -5.32 -11.75 -14.23
C LEU A 426 -5.35 -12.33 -12.83
N GLY A 427 -6.53 -12.33 -12.20
CA GLY A 427 -6.78 -13.03 -10.96
C GLY A 427 -7.98 -13.94 -11.09
N LEU A 428 -7.81 -15.22 -10.83
CA LEU A 428 -8.82 -16.26 -10.91
C LEU A 428 -9.11 -16.82 -9.52
N ASP A 429 -10.39 -16.99 -9.21
CA ASP A 429 -10.87 -17.58 -7.98
C ASP A 429 -11.68 -18.83 -8.30
N PHE A 430 -11.27 -19.96 -7.74
CA PHE A 430 -11.90 -21.28 -7.91
C PHE A 430 -12.66 -21.73 -6.66
N GLU A 431 -12.94 -20.82 -5.73
CA GLU A 431 -13.79 -21.13 -4.59
C GLU A 431 -15.24 -21.30 -5.06
N ASP A 432 -15.87 -22.43 -4.71
CA ASP A 432 -17.28 -22.67 -4.95
C ASP A 432 -18.10 -22.31 -3.72
N TYR A 433 -18.64 -21.12 -3.73
CA TYR A 433 -19.44 -20.58 -2.62
C TYR A 433 -20.86 -21.14 -2.57
N ASN A 434 -21.29 -21.85 -3.63
CA ASN A 434 -22.71 -22.26 -3.81
C ASN A 434 -22.94 -23.74 -3.62
N SER A 435 -21.93 -24.60 -3.60
CA SER A 435 -22.12 -26.04 -3.48
C SER A 435 -21.34 -26.63 -2.29
N ALA A 436 -22.04 -27.48 -1.54
CA ALA A 436 -21.44 -28.34 -0.51
C ALA A 436 -20.59 -29.47 -1.12
N ASP A 437 -20.91 -29.87 -2.36
CA ASP A 437 -20.22 -30.93 -3.12
C ASP A 437 -19.23 -30.27 -4.12
N ARG A 438 -17.96 -30.30 -3.78
CA ARG A 438 -16.87 -29.66 -4.55
C ARG A 438 -16.59 -30.27 -5.94
N VAL A 439 -17.20 -31.39 -6.27
CA VAL A 439 -17.00 -32.10 -7.55
C VAL A 439 -18.29 -32.12 -8.36
N ASN A 440 -18.50 -31.05 -9.15
CA ASN A 440 -19.59 -31.00 -10.11
C ASN A 440 -19.00 -31.06 -11.54
N ALA A 441 -19.56 -31.87 -12.43
CA ALA A 441 -19.10 -31.98 -13.82
C ALA A 441 -19.10 -30.64 -14.58
N GLU A 442 -19.97 -29.72 -14.20
CA GLU A 442 -20.02 -28.37 -14.74
C GLU A 442 -18.77 -27.59 -14.36
N ASN A 443 -18.38 -27.62 -13.10
CA ASN A 443 -17.19 -26.92 -12.59
C ASN A 443 -15.89 -27.43 -13.22
N GLU A 444 -15.84 -28.78 -13.44
CA GLU A 444 -14.74 -29.41 -14.16
C GLU A 444 -14.63 -28.92 -15.61
N SER A 445 -15.76 -28.82 -16.31
CA SER A 445 -15.78 -28.28 -17.67
C SER A 445 -15.35 -26.80 -17.74
N LYS A 446 -15.84 -25.99 -16.81
CA LYS A 446 -15.43 -24.56 -16.69
C LYS A 446 -13.94 -24.42 -16.42
N ARG A 447 -13.39 -25.26 -15.55
CA ARG A 447 -11.95 -25.31 -15.25
C ARG A 447 -11.13 -25.63 -16.51
N THR A 448 -11.52 -26.67 -17.25
CA THR A 448 -10.83 -27.08 -18.47
C THR A 448 -10.79 -25.96 -19.51
N ILE A 449 -11.88 -25.24 -19.69
CA ILE A 449 -11.96 -24.11 -20.63
C ILE A 449 -11.01 -22.99 -20.20
N ILE A 450 -11.01 -22.57 -18.94
CA ILE A 450 -10.16 -21.44 -18.52
C ILE A 450 -8.67 -21.80 -18.56
N VAL A 451 -8.32 -23.05 -18.25
CA VAL A 451 -6.94 -23.56 -18.37
C VAL A 451 -6.46 -23.54 -19.82
N ALA A 452 -7.32 -23.97 -20.77
CA ALA A 452 -6.99 -23.91 -22.19
C ALA A 452 -6.83 -22.46 -22.65
N SER A 453 -7.70 -21.55 -22.21
CA SER A 453 -7.64 -20.13 -22.56
C SER A 453 -6.36 -19.45 -22.05
N LEU A 454 -5.86 -19.81 -20.87
CA LEU A 454 -4.63 -19.23 -20.30
C LEU A 454 -3.40 -19.44 -21.18
N LYS A 455 -3.32 -20.56 -21.90
CA LYS A 455 -2.20 -20.87 -22.83
C LYS A 455 -2.08 -19.84 -23.94
N ASN A 456 -3.19 -19.23 -24.32
CA ASN A 456 -3.27 -18.26 -25.42
C ASN A 456 -3.03 -16.81 -24.98
N LEU A 457 -2.92 -16.53 -23.68
CA LEU A 457 -2.68 -15.18 -23.14
C LEU A 457 -1.18 -14.80 -23.18
N GLY A 458 -0.61 -14.66 -24.37
CA GLY A 458 0.83 -14.44 -24.58
C GLY A 458 1.43 -13.19 -23.90
N ASN A 459 0.61 -12.19 -23.56
CA ASN A 459 1.04 -10.95 -22.90
C ASN A 459 0.84 -10.94 -21.38
N LEU A 460 0.43 -12.05 -20.78
CA LEU A 460 0.14 -12.14 -19.36
C LEU A 460 1.43 -12.06 -18.54
N LEU A 461 1.56 -11.00 -17.73
CA LEU A 461 2.72 -10.74 -16.87
C LEU A 461 2.49 -11.19 -15.42
N SER A 462 1.25 -11.19 -14.95
CA SER A 462 0.91 -11.52 -13.57
C SER A 462 -0.36 -12.36 -13.50
N LEU A 463 -0.23 -13.54 -12.88
CA LEU A 463 -1.35 -14.43 -12.58
C LEU A 463 -1.46 -14.64 -11.08
N THR A 464 -2.68 -14.53 -10.55
CA THR A 464 -3.01 -14.95 -9.18
C THR A 464 -4.15 -15.93 -9.22
N VAL A 465 -4.00 -17.06 -8.55
CA VAL A 465 -5.02 -18.11 -8.42
C VAL A 465 -5.33 -18.30 -6.96
N TRP A 466 -6.62 -18.28 -6.62
CA TRP A 466 -7.15 -18.61 -5.30
C TRP A 466 -7.90 -19.92 -5.36
N ASP A 467 -7.72 -20.76 -4.36
CA ASP A 467 -8.46 -22.01 -4.13
C ASP A 467 -8.64 -22.95 -5.34
N GLY A 468 -7.58 -23.13 -6.14
CA GLY A 468 -7.57 -24.01 -7.30
C GLY A 468 -6.56 -25.16 -7.19
N PRO A 469 -6.69 -26.11 -6.21
CA PRO A 469 -5.70 -27.18 -6.04
C PRO A 469 -5.59 -28.11 -7.25
N GLU A 470 -6.70 -28.40 -7.88
CA GLU A 470 -6.72 -29.22 -9.09
C GLU A 470 -6.17 -28.48 -10.30
N PHE A 471 -6.37 -27.17 -10.37
CA PHE A 471 -5.74 -26.31 -11.37
C PHE A 471 -4.20 -26.46 -11.36
N VAL A 472 -3.63 -26.69 -10.19
CA VAL A 472 -2.18 -26.81 -10.00
C VAL A 472 -1.66 -28.21 -10.32
N ARG A 473 -2.48 -29.25 -10.10
CA ARG A 473 -2.09 -30.66 -10.33
C ARG A 473 -1.98 -31.04 -11.79
N GLU A 474 -2.80 -30.46 -12.65
CA GLU A 474 -2.79 -30.78 -14.08
C GLU A 474 -1.64 -30.12 -14.79
N SER A 475 -1.15 -30.78 -15.82
CA SER A 475 -0.07 -30.27 -16.68
C SER A 475 -0.52 -29.00 -17.41
N LEU A 476 -0.40 -27.88 -16.75
CA LEU A 476 -0.67 -26.53 -17.28
C LEU A 476 0.39 -26.08 -18.31
N CYS A 477 1.21 -27.00 -18.79
CA CYS A 477 2.19 -26.69 -19.83
C CYS A 477 1.52 -26.62 -21.21
N PRO A 478 1.89 -25.63 -22.02
CA PRO A 478 2.77 -24.51 -21.69
C PRO A 478 2.02 -23.31 -21.09
N MET A 479 2.48 -22.82 -19.92
CA MET A 479 2.06 -21.51 -19.40
C MET A 479 2.71 -20.38 -20.21
N PRO A 480 2.14 -19.17 -20.23
CA PRO A 480 2.74 -18.02 -20.91
C PRO A 480 4.15 -17.74 -20.40
N LEU A 481 5.16 -17.82 -21.26
CA LEU A 481 6.57 -17.53 -20.90
C LEU A 481 6.82 -16.07 -20.54
N SER A 482 5.87 -15.18 -20.84
CA SER A 482 5.89 -13.77 -20.44
C SER A 482 5.67 -13.55 -18.94
N LEU A 483 5.26 -14.59 -18.20
CA LEU A 483 4.86 -14.47 -16.81
C LEU A 483 6.04 -14.07 -15.92
N GLN A 484 5.89 -12.92 -15.25
CA GLN A 484 6.87 -12.39 -14.30
C GLN A 484 6.45 -12.56 -12.84
N LYS A 485 5.16 -12.69 -12.60
CA LYS A 485 4.59 -12.83 -11.27
C LYS A 485 3.53 -13.90 -11.22
N LEU A 486 3.72 -14.87 -10.34
CA LEU A 486 2.77 -15.95 -10.09
C LEU A 486 2.44 -16.02 -8.60
N LYS A 487 1.14 -16.12 -8.30
CA LYS A 487 0.65 -16.39 -6.95
C LYS A 487 -0.33 -17.54 -7.00
N LEU A 488 0.01 -18.62 -6.33
CA LEU A 488 -0.87 -19.77 -6.11
C LEU A 488 -1.20 -19.83 -4.62
N LEU A 489 -2.37 -19.30 -4.27
CA LEU A 489 -2.87 -19.16 -2.91
C LEU A 489 -3.90 -20.26 -2.63
N CYS A 490 -3.43 -21.50 -2.67
CA CYS A 490 -4.25 -22.69 -2.59
C CYS A 490 -3.71 -23.57 -1.47
N SER A 491 -4.44 -23.70 -0.38
CA SER A 491 -4.03 -24.43 0.84
C SER A 491 -3.89 -25.94 0.73
N SER A 492 -3.91 -26.52 -0.47
CA SER A 492 -3.88 -27.98 -0.71
C SER A 492 -2.85 -28.43 -1.74
N ILE A 493 -1.90 -27.56 -2.10
CA ILE A 493 -0.79 -27.94 -2.98
C ILE A 493 0.23 -28.75 -2.17
N LEU A 494 0.44 -30.02 -2.53
CA LEU A 494 1.40 -30.89 -1.83
C LEU A 494 2.84 -30.54 -2.15
N HIS A 495 3.14 -30.38 -3.44
CA HIS A 495 4.46 -30.14 -3.96
C HIS A 495 4.45 -29.06 -5.02
N VAL A 496 5.60 -28.42 -5.24
CA VAL A 496 5.78 -27.44 -6.32
C VAL A 496 5.58 -28.15 -7.66
N PRO A 497 4.65 -27.69 -8.51
CA PRO A 497 4.42 -28.31 -9.81
C PRO A 497 5.66 -28.22 -10.71
N GLU A 498 6.00 -29.29 -11.42
CA GLU A 498 7.19 -29.34 -12.29
C GLU A 498 7.18 -28.27 -13.39
N TRP A 499 6.00 -27.90 -13.90
CA TRP A 499 5.87 -26.87 -14.93
C TRP A 499 6.35 -25.47 -14.48
N VAL A 500 6.45 -25.22 -13.17
CA VAL A 500 6.99 -23.96 -12.64
C VAL A 500 8.43 -23.74 -13.09
N SER A 501 9.22 -24.82 -13.26
CA SER A 501 10.60 -24.76 -13.75
C SER A 501 10.72 -24.17 -15.15
N SER A 502 9.68 -24.23 -15.98
CA SER A 502 9.65 -23.67 -17.33
C SER A 502 9.49 -22.14 -17.38
N LEU A 503 9.11 -21.50 -16.27
CA LEU A 503 8.86 -20.06 -16.20
C LEU A 503 10.15 -19.24 -16.04
N VAL A 504 10.97 -19.21 -17.07
CA VAL A 504 12.31 -18.59 -17.04
C VAL A 504 12.31 -17.08 -16.78
N ASN A 505 11.18 -16.39 -16.97
CA ASN A 505 11.04 -14.95 -16.76
C ASN A 505 10.41 -14.60 -15.39
N LEU A 506 10.15 -15.61 -14.54
CA LEU A 506 9.45 -15.42 -13.27
C LEU A 506 10.34 -14.68 -12.26
N GLN A 507 9.88 -13.52 -11.80
CA GLN A 507 10.59 -12.66 -10.84
C GLN A 507 10.00 -12.72 -9.43
N GLU A 508 8.69 -12.96 -9.30
CA GLU A 508 7.98 -13.03 -8.01
C GLU A 508 7.09 -14.26 -8.00
N LEU A 509 7.29 -15.12 -7.00
CA LEU A 509 6.52 -16.33 -6.78
C LEU A 509 5.98 -16.38 -5.36
N HIS A 510 4.68 -16.61 -5.22
CA HIS A 510 4.04 -16.90 -3.93
C HIS A 510 3.33 -18.25 -4.04
N LEU A 511 3.66 -19.14 -3.13
CA LEU A 511 3.08 -20.48 -3.05
C LEU A 511 2.58 -20.77 -1.63
N ASP A 512 1.37 -21.31 -1.53
CA ASP A 512 0.85 -21.92 -0.32
C ASP A 512 0.96 -23.45 -0.50
N LEU A 513 1.79 -24.13 0.31
CA LEU A 513 2.05 -25.56 0.26
C LEU A 513 1.55 -26.25 1.54
N VAL A 514 1.18 -27.49 1.45
CA VAL A 514 0.88 -28.32 2.63
C VAL A 514 2.16 -28.60 3.42
N GLY A 515 3.25 -28.94 2.73
CA GLY A 515 4.58 -29.15 3.26
C GLY A 515 5.63 -28.77 2.22
N ALA A 516 6.86 -28.60 2.61
CA ALA A 516 8.00 -28.38 1.70
C ALA A 516 8.97 -29.54 1.80
N GLU A 517 9.36 -30.07 0.65
CA GLU A 517 10.39 -31.10 0.51
C GLU A 517 11.62 -30.58 -0.23
N GLN A 518 12.73 -31.32 -0.13
CA GLN A 518 13.97 -30.93 -0.77
C GLN A 518 13.83 -30.79 -2.32
N LYS A 519 13.02 -31.66 -2.94
CA LYS A 519 12.75 -31.58 -4.40
C LYS A 519 12.09 -30.28 -4.81
N ASP A 520 11.21 -29.72 -3.95
CA ASP A 520 10.54 -28.46 -4.21
C ASP A 520 11.54 -27.31 -4.30
N LEU A 521 12.56 -27.29 -3.43
CA LEU A 521 13.61 -26.29 -3.46
C LEU A 521 14.47 -26.39 -4.72
N TYR A 522 14.74 -27.59 -5.24
CA TYR A 522 15.47 -27.74 -6.50
C TYR A 522 14.71 -27.14 -7.69
N ILE A 523 13.39 -27.35 -7.76
CA ILE A 523 12.55 -26.74 -8.80
C ILE A 523 12.58 -25.21 -8.70
N LEU A 524 12.40 -24.67 -7.49
CA LEU A 524 12.37 -23.23 -7.24
C LEU A 524 13.72 -22.56 -7.44
N GLY A 525 14.79 -23.22 -6.98
CA GLY A 525 16.17 -22.72 -7.06
C GLY A 525 16.71 -22.67 -8.50
N GLY A 526 16.15 -23.50 -9.39
CA GLY A 526 16.46 -23.49 -10.81
C GLY A 526 15.92 -22.28 -11.60
N LEU A 527 15.07 -21.43 -11.01
CA LEU A 527 14.50 -20.26 -11.67
C LEU A 527 15.55 -19.12 -11.81
N PRO A 528 15.96 -18.77 -13.04
CA PRO A 528 17.16 -17.96 -13.25
C PRO A 528 17.04 -16.49 -12.82
N VAL A 529 15.84 -15.93 -12.82
CA VAL A 529 15.60 -14.50 -12.55
C VAL A 529 14.68 -14.24 -11.34
N LEU A 530 14.40 -15.28 -10.55
CA LEU A 530 13.53 -15.17 -9.37
C LEU A 530 14.18 -14.26 -8.33
N ARG A 531 13.46 -13.20 -7.94
CA ARG A 531 13.93 -12.17 -6.99
C ARG A 531 13.19 -12.19 -5.66
N CYS A 532 11.95 -12.62 -5.67
CA CYS A 532 11.11 -12.71 -4.48
C CYS A 532 10.40 -14.06 -4.44
N LEU A 533 10.61 -14.79 -3.36
CA LEU A 533 9.93 -16.04 -3.08
C LEU A 533 9.19 -15.94 -1.75
N VAL A 534 7.90 -16.26 -1.77
CA VAL A 534 7.07 -16.37 -0.58
C VAL A 534 6.53 -17.79 -0.53
N LEU A 535 6.93 -18.54 0.48
CA LEU A 535 6.45 -19.89 0.76
C LEU A 535 5.66 -19.86 2.07
N ARG A 536 4.38 -20.23 1.99
CA ARG A 536 3.56 -20.46 3.17
C ARG A 536 3.28 -21.95 3.31
N ILE A 537 3.59 -22.50 4.49
CA ILE A 537 3.42 -23.92 4.79
C ILE A 537 2.24 -24.08 5.75
N ASP A 538 1.16 -24.71 5.29
CA ASP A 538 -0.10 -24.83 6.05
C ASP A 538 -0.08 -25.99 7.07
N GLY A 539 0.68 -27.06 6.82
CA GLY A 539 0.86 -28.19 7.74
C GLY A 539 -0.44 -28.98 8.05
N ARG A 540 -1.51 -28.78 7.26
CA ARG A 540 -2.73 -29.56 7.43
C ARG A 540 -2.52 -30.97 6.92
N GLU A 541 -2.70 -31.95 7.81
CA GLU A 541 -2.76 -33.35 7.39
C GLU A 541 -3.91 -33.52 6.39
N ILE A 542 -3.63 -34.20 5.28
CA ILE A 542 -4.69 -34.70 4.40
C ILE A 542 -5.41 -35.79 5.18
N ARG A 543 -6.62 -35.52 5.65
CA ARG A 543 -7.46 -36.39 6.50
C ARG A 543 -7.79 -37.78 5.91
N ASN A 544 -7.14 -38.23 4.85
CA ASN A 544 -7.41 -39.47 4.16
C ASN A 544 -6.33 -40.55 4.24
N THR A 545 -5.29 -40.37 5.04
CA THR A 545 -4.35 -41.47 5.30
C THR A 545 -4.50 -41.96 6.72
N SER A 546 -5.08 -43.14 6.86
CA SER A 546 -5.13 -43.93 8.10
C SER A 546 -3.75 -44.49 8.44
N LEU A 547 -2.80 -43.64 8.76
CA LEU A 547 -1.47 -44.02 9.21
C LEU A 547 -1.22 -43.50 10.63
N THR A 548 -0.99 -44.41 11.52
CA THR A 548 -0.75 -44.29 12.94
C THR A 548 0.69 -43.85 13.28
N GLU A 549 1.46 -43.36 12.31
CA GLU A 549 2.83 -42.90 12.51
C GLU A 549 2.89 -41.38 12.35
N GLU A 550 3.44 -40.69 13.32
CA GLU A 550 3.76 -39.27 13.21
C GLU A 550 4.68 -39.07 12.00
N PRO A 551 4.37 -38.16 11.06
CA PRO A 551 5.21 -37.96 9.88
C PRO A 551 6.61 -37.50 10.33
N GLU A 552 7.63 -38.24 9.93
CA GLU A 552 9.02 -37.86 10.15
C GLU A 552 9.30 -36.53 9.45
N VAL A 553 9.54 -35.49 10.25
CA VAL A 553 9.77 -34.13 9.71
C VAL A 553 11.13 -34.09 9.04
N THR A 554 11.14 -34.22 7.73
CA THR A 554 12.37 -34.15 6.95
C THR A 554 12.89 -32.72 6.91
N ARG A 555 14.14 -32.50 7.32
CA ARG A 555 14.81 -31.19 7.18
C ARG A 555 14.98 -30.82 5.72
N VAL A 556 14.69 -29.56 5.42
CA VAL A 556 14.86 -28.98 4.09
C VAL A 556 16.07 -28.05 4.11
N ILE A 557 17.09 -28.36 3.32
CA ILE A 557 18.37 -27.67 3.35
C ILE A 557 18.53 -26.80 2.10
N VAL A 558 18.73 -25.52 2.30
CA VAL A 558 19.07 -24.57 1.21
C VAL A 558 20.58 -24.49 1.12
N CYS A 559 21.16 -25.16 0.14
CA CYS A 559 22.60 -25.20 -0.11
C CYS A 559 22.94 -24.68 -1.53
N GLY A 560 24.22 -24.53 -1.85
CA GLY A 560 24.67 -24.03 -3.15
C GLY A 560 24.18 -24.83 -4.36
N GLU A 561 23.91 -26.13 -4.19
CA GLU A 561 23.37 -27.00 -5.25
C GLU A 561 21.89 -26.68 -5.57
N VAL A 562 21.14 -26.10 -4.62
CA VAL A 562 19.74 -25.72 -4.82
C VAL A 562 19.60 -24.51 -5.76
N GLY A 563 20.62 -23.65 -5.82
CA GLY A 563 20.63 -22.49 -6.76
C GLY A 563 20.16 -21.18 -6.12
N PHE A 564 19.05 -20.59 -6.58
CA PHE A 564 18.57 -19.25 -6.25
C PHE A 564 19.53 -18.09 -6.62
N PRO A 565 20.02 -18.02 -7.88
CA PRO A 565 21.10 -17.11 -8.26
C PRO A 565 20.75 -15.62 -8.16
N CYS A 566 19.48 -15.28 -8.16
CA CYS A 566 18.99 -13.90 -8.19
C CYS A 566 18.03 -13.54 -7.05
N LEU A 567 17.75 -14.47 -6.12
CA LEU A 567 16.79 -14.26 -5.05
C LEU A 567 17.30 -13.18 -4.06
N ARG A 568 16.47 -12.18 -3.80
CA ARG A 568 16.76 -11.09 -2.87
C ARG A 568 15.87 -11.11 -1.64
N ILE A 569 14.59 -11.44 -1.81
CA ILE A 569 13.62 -11.54 -0.72
C ILE A 569 13.18 -12.98 -0.60
N PHE A 570 13.38 -13.53 0.57
CA PHE A 570 12.84 -14.82 0.95
C PHE A 570 11.91 -14.69 2.15
N ASN A 571 10.65 -15.08 1.97
CA ASN A 571 9.66 -15.13 3.03
C ASN A 571 9.19 -16.56 3.22
N TYR A 572 9.38 -17.09 4.43
CA TYR A 572 8.98 -18.43 4.83
C TYR A 572 8.03 -18.35 6.02
N ASP A 573 6.77 -18.72 5.80
CA ASP A 573 5.72 -18.75 6.83
C ASP A 573 5.32 -20.20 7.12
N SER A 574 5.64 -20.67 8.31
CA SER A 574 5.33 -22.02 8.82
C SER A 574 4.55 -21.98 10.14
N VAL A 575 3.72 -20.97 10.36
CA VAL A 575 2.95 -20.80 11.62
C VAL A 575 2.09 -22.02 11.94
N ARG A 576 1.57 -22.69 10.91
CA ARG A 576 0.70 -23.86 11.03
C ARG A 576 1.43 -25.19 10.91
N ALA A 577 2.70 -25.18 10.48
CA ALA A 577 3.54 -26.35 10.26
C ALA A 577 4.77 -26.36 11.17
N VAL A 578 5.53 -27.44 11.12
CA VAL A 578 6.86 -27.52 11.75
C VAL A 578 7.85 -26.71 10.91
N MET A 579 8.64 -25.85 11.54
CA MET A 579 9.76 -25.17 10.90
C MET A 579 10.87 -26.19 10.62
N ASN A 580 11.09 -26.52 9.35
CA ASN A 580 12.06 -27.53 8.92
C ASN A 580 13.18 -26.99 8.01
N LEU A 581 13.27 -25.68 7.83
CA LEU A 581 14.19 -25.01 6.93
C LEU A 581 15.55 -24.74 7.61
N THR A 582 16.65 -24.97 6.88
CA THR A 582 18.02 -24.64 7.31
C THR A 582 18.83 -24.11 6.12
N PHE A 583 19.63 -23.06 6.36
CA PHE A 583 20.53 -22.50 5.36
C PHE A 583 21.92 -23.10 5.50
N ALA A 584 22.45 -23.62 4.39
CA ALA A 584 23.83 -24.12 4.32
C ALA A 584 24.67 -23.23 3.38
N ALA A 585 25.98 -23.40 3.45
CA ALA A 585 26.93 -22.60 2.69
C ALA A 585 26.64 -22.58 1.18
N GLY A 586 26.68 -21.39 0.58
CA GLY A 586 26.44 -21.18 -0.84
C GLY A 586 24.96 -21.12 -1.25
N GLY A 587 24.02 -21.36 -0.32
CA GLY A 587 22.59 -21.17 -0.57
C GLY A 587 22.22 -19.68 -0.64
N MET A 588 21.33 -19.29 -1.54
CA MET A 588 20.75 -17.95 -1.66
C MET A 588 21.75 -16.77 -1.59
N PRO A 589 22.75 -16.67 -2.45
CA PRO A 589 23.90 -15.76 -2.29
C PRO A 589 23.55 -14.27 -2.31
N LYS A 590 22.37 -13.89 -2.82
CA LYS A 590 21.93 -12.49 -2.97
C LYS A 590 20.77 -12.11 -2.07
N VAL A 591 20.33 -12.98 -1.17
CA VAL A 591 19.24 -12.66 -0.24
C VAL A 591 19.69 -11.56 0.73
N ASP A 592 19.01 -10.41 0.65
CA ASP A 592 19.23 -9.25 1.49
C ASP A 592 18.07 -8.98 2.48
N ASP A 593 16.86 -9.51 2.25
CA ASP A 593 15.68 -9.41 3.11
C ASP A 593 15.12 -10.82 3.39
N LEU A 594 15.33 -11.29 4.63
CA LEU A 594 14.83 -12.57 5.13
C LEU A 594 13.64 -12.34 6.06
N ARG A 595 12.51 -12.97 5.75
CA ARG A 595 11.29 -12.91 6.56
C ARG A 595 10.88 -14.31 6.96
N ILE A 596 10.70 -14.53 8.26
CA ILE A 596 10.37 -15.83 8.81
C ILE A 596 9.23 -15.68 9.80
N GLU A 597 8.20 -16.50 9.62
CA GLU A 597 7.11 -16.64 10.59
C GLU A 597 6.96 -18.11 10.97
N PHE A 598 6.97 -18.43 12.25
CA PHE A 598 6.83 -19.80 12.72
C PHE A 598 6.22 -19.88 14.12
N ASN A 599 5.77 -21.09 14.49
CA ASN A 599 5.26 -21.39 15.84
C ASN A 599 6.33 -22.12 16.66
N ALA A 600 6.73 -21.54 17.80
CA ALA A 600 7.75 -22.09 18.67
C ALA A 600 7.36 -23.46 19.26
N GLU A 601 6.07 -23.72 19.46
CA GLU A 601 5.57 -25.02 19.97
C GLU A 601 5.83 -26.18 19.00
N LYS A 602 5.58 -25.92 17.71
CA LYS A 602 5.72 -26.91 16.65
C LYS A 602 7.18 -27.13 16.20
N THR A 603 8.09 -26.33 16.68
CA THR A 603 9.51 -26.32 16.26
C THR A 603 10.42 -27.12 17.19
N GLU A 604 9.89 -27.68 18.28
CA GLU A 604 10.65 -28.37 19.32
C GLU A 604 11.46 -29.58 18.80
N SER A 605 10.99 -30.25 17.74
CA SER A 605 11.70 -31.41 17.15
C SER A 605 13.02 -31.04 16.44
N LEU A 606 13.27 -29.76 16.15
CA LEU A 606 14.54 -29.28 15.58
C LEU A 606 15.60 -28.95 16.63
N VAL A 607 15.23 -28.90 17.92
CA VAL A 607 16.10 -28.51 19.05
C VAL A 607 16.73 -29.74 19.70
N THR A 608 17.17 -30.72 18.93
CA THR A 608 17.82 -31.93 19.50
C THR A 608 19.17 -31.67 20.17
N SER A 609 19.74 -30.46 20.07
CA SER A 609 21.00 -30.04 20.69
C SER A 609 20.91 -28.79 21.57
N GLY A 610 19.69 -28.31 21.90
CA GLY A 610 19.51 -27.17 22.80
C GLY A 610 19.68 -25.77 22.13
N ALA A 611 19.97 -25.69 20.86
CA ALA A 611 20.11 -24.43 20.13
C ALA A 611 19.20 -24.39 18.90
N PHE A 612 18.39 -23.33 18.80
CA PHE A 612 17.60 -23.01 17.60
C PHE A 612 18.56 -22.36 16.60
N ASP A 613 18.97 -23.10 15.59
CA ASP A 613 19.91 -22.63 14.57
C ASP A 613 19.34 -22.88 13.17
N LEU A 614 19.16 -21.78 12.42
CA LEU A 614 18.71 -21.79 11.04
C LEU A 614 19.88 -21.70 10.02
N GLY A 615 21.11 -21.51 10.47
CA GLY A 615 22.28 -21.31 9.61
C GLY A 615 22.27 -19.96 8.88
N MET A 616 21.72 -18.90 9.48
CA MET A 616 21.60 -17.58 8.86
C MET A 616 22.95 -16.94 8.49
N GLU A 617 24.04 -17.32 9.19
CA GLU A 617 25.42 -16.92 8.90
C GLU A 617 25.87 -17.33 7.50
N ASN A 618 25.21 -18.30 6.89
CA ASN A 618 25.49 -18.78 5.53
C ASN A 618 24.86 -17.92 4.42
N LEU A 619 24.16 -16.82 4.77
CA LEU A 619 23.54 -15.88 3.84
C LEU A 619 24.42 -14.62 3.65
N PRO A 620 25.37 -14.58 2.71
CA PRO A 620 26.44 -13.57 2.68
C PRO A 620 25.96 -12.14 2.41
N SER A 621 24.79 -11.95 1.81
CA SER A 621 24.25 -10.64 1.45
C SER A 621 23.18 -10.13 2.42
N LEU A 622 22.91 -10.81 3.52
CA LEU A 622 21.80 -10.52 4.43
C LEU A 622 21.96 -9.13 5.09
N LEU A 623 20.94 -8.27 4.94
CA LEU A 623 20.90 -6.90 5.48
C LEU A 623 19.71 -6.68 6.42
N LYS A 624 18.64 -7.47 6.27
CA LYS A 624 17.43 -7.34 7.05
C LYS A 624 16.85 -8.70 7.43
N ILE A 625 16.45 -8.81 8.69
CA ILE A 625 15.72 -9.97 9.21
C ILE A 625 14.42 -9.46 9.81
N SER A 626 13.29 -9.97 9.34
CA SER A 626 11.97 -9.77 9.97
C SER A 626 11.48 -11.12 10.46
N CYS A 627 11.27 -11.26 11.77
CA CYS A 627 10.86 -12.53 12.34
C CYS A 627 9.65 -12.36 13.26
N VAL A 628 8.63 -13.20 13.06
CA VAL A 628 7.46 -13.29 13.93
C VAL A 628 7.44 -14.69 14.56
N VAL A 629 7.49 -14.74 15.89
CA VAL A 629 7.47 -16.00 16.63
C VAL A 629 6.14 -16.15 17.36
N TRP A 630 5.33 -17.10 16.92
CA TRP A 630 4.03 -17.40 17.50
C TRP A 630 4.13 -18.45 18.61
N GLY A 631 3.24 -18.37 19.62
CA GLY A 631 3.10 -19.37 20.67
C GLY A 631 2.00 -19.00 21.65
N HIS A 632 1.48 -20.00 22.38
CA HIS A 632 0.50 -19.77 23.45
C HIS A 632 1.18 -19.22 24.72
N LEU A 633 0.41 -18.58 25.60
CA LEU A 633 0.90 -17.99 26.85
C LEU A 633 1.65 -19.01 27.75
N ASP A 634 1.24 -20.27 27.69
CA ASP A 634 1.81 -21.36 28.51
C ASP A 634 3.25 -21.73 28.08
N ILE A 635 3.68 -21.35 26.88
CA ILE A 635 5.00 -21.65 26.31
C ILE A 635 5.87 -20.42 26.09
N TRP A 636 5.55 -19.32 26.78
CA TRP A 636 6.26 -18.05 26.64
C TRP A 636 7.80 -18.18 26.76
N SER A 637 8.28 -19.07 27.61
CA SER A 637 9.72 -19.34 27.75
C SER A 637 10.36 -19.86 26.47
N LYS A 638 9.66 -20.68 25.67
CA LYS A 638 10.14 -21.21 24.39
C LYS A 638 10.15 -20.10 23.31
N VAL A 639 9.13 -19.24 23.30
CA VAL A 639 9.06 -18.08 22.41
C VAL A 639 10.24 -17.15 22.67
N GLU A 640 10.52 -16.83 23.95
CA GLU A 640 11.66 -15.97 24.31
C GLU A 640 13.02 -16.66 24.04
N ALA A 641 13.15 -17.96 24.20
CA ALA A 641 14.36 -18.68 23.82
C ALA A 641 14.61 -18.61 22.30
N ALA A 642 13.59 -18.84 21.48
CA ALA A 642 13.70 -18.71 20.02
C ALA A 642 14.05 -17.26 19.59
N LYS A 643 13.39 -16.26 20.20
CA LYS A 643 13.72 -14.85 19.98
C LYS A 643 15.14 -14.50 20.39
N ALA A 644 15.65 -15.05 21.50
CA ALA A 644 17.01 -14.84 21.95
C ALA A 644 18.03 -15.44 20.97
N ALA A 645 17.79 -16.66 20.48
CA ALA A 645 18.66 -17.30 19.50
C ALA A 645 18.76 -16.51 18.20
N ILE A 646 17.62 -15.99 17.70
CA ILE A 646 17.59 -15.14 16.49
C ILE A 646 18.35 -13.83 16.73
N ARG A 647 18.23 -13.20 17.91
CA ARG A 647 18.98 -11.98 18.26
C ARG A 647 20.49 -12.25 18.27
N GLU A 648 20.92 -13.36 18.83
CA GLU A 648 22.35 -13.72 18.86
C GLU A 648 22.87 -14.05 17.46
N ALA A 649 22.12 -14.79 16.64
CA ALA A 649 22.49 -15.07 15.26
C ALA A 649 22.61 -13.78 14.43
N ALA A 650 21.68 -12.83 14.57
CA ALA A 650 21.74 -11.54 13.88
C ALA A 650 22.94 -10.69 14.33
N LYS A 651 23.31 -10.71 15.62
CA LYS A 651 24.49 -10.01 16.15
C LYS A 651 25.81 -10.64 15.68
N ALA A 652 25.85 -11.96 15.62
CA ALA A 652 27.03 -12.72 15.20
C ALA A 652 27.27 -12.63 13.69
N HIS A 653 26.23 -12.28 12.91
CA HIS A 653 26.31 -12.20 11.45
C HIS A 653 27.30 -11.11 10.99
N PRO A 654 28.19 -11.41 9.99
CA PRO A 654 29.20 -10.44 9.51
C PRO A 654 28.64 -9.08 9.11
N ASN A 655 27.48 -9.06 8.45
CA ASN A 655 26.84 -7.83 7.96
C ASN A 655 26.00 -7.11 9.02
N ARG A 656 25.82 -7.67 10.20
CA ARG A 656 24.96 -7.13 11.28
C ARG A 656 23.60 -6.65 10.76
N PRO A 657 22.76 -7.53 10.20
CA PRO A 657 21.50 -7.15 9.61
C PRO A 657 20.58 -6.46 10.61
N THR A 658 19.77 -5.54 10.12
CA THR A 658 18.72 -4.95 10.95
C THR A 658 17.69 -6.01 11.30
N LEU A 659 17.34 -6.11 12.60
CA LEU A 659 16.41 -7.11 13.12
C LEU A 659 15.10 -6.46 13.55
N ASP A 660 14.00 -6.89 12.91
CA ASP A 660 12.64 -6.62 13.32
C ASP A 660 12.04 -7.92 13.88
N LEU A 661 11.78 -7.95 15.19
CA LEU A 661 11.39 -9.15 15.90
C LEU A 661 10.12 -8.92 16.73
N VAL A 662 9.04 -9.59 16.33
CA VAL A 662 7.72 -9.49 16.94
C VAL A 662 7.32 -10.73 17.71
#